data_c796ba9c1994db4efa3efca86d2269d7
#
_entry.id   c796ba9c1994db4efa3efca86d2269d7
#
_cell.length_a   1.000
_cell.length_b   1.000
_cell.length_c   1.000
_cell.angle_alpha   90.00
_cell.angle_beta   90.00
_cell.angle_gamma   90.00
#
_symmetry.space_group_name_H-M   'P 1'
#
loop_
_entity.id
_entity.type
_entity.pdbx_description
1 polymer ?
#
loop_
_entity_poly.entity_id
_entity_poly.type
_entity_poly.pdbx_seq_one_letter_code
_entity_poly.pdbx_strand_id
1 'polypeptide(L)'
;MVRSVGMASGKTRKKHIIWKVLAVMSALILVATAGLALYVQATFETEVDLSLFGMQIADSTTRFYYCDSGVDHTYDETKIVELDETLKGARQILYSDYDSMPTKLIQAFVAIEDKRFFEHDGVDLYRTVAAAANYLLGFDDRFGASTITQQLIKNVTGNNEITVRRKLQEILYAYDLEDKLTKEEILECYLNVINLAEGCYGVGAAANIYFSKSVSELDILECACIAAITNSPTYYDPIRNPENNKARRDLILTAMYEQGYLTEQEYGQTYGADLVLHVNEKALRERVNSWYVDMVVDDVIADLVAEYGYSYETAAHMVYNGGLRIVTAMDLRVQETLEQYYENMRHFDVGGGEVAQSSMILINPQNGDILGVAGAVGQKQGNRVQNYATDAKRPSGSTIKPLSVYAPALEDGKITYATVYDDVPVEFIKTATGYTPWPHNANMVYRGLTNVNYALANSLNTVALKVLDDVGLDRSFSFLKDTLHVQSVVEREALDGGGYLTDKAPAALALGQMNHGVTLREMAAAYTIFPNAGQYSAPRSYYKVYDSSGRELLSKESESTYAISSANASVMTKMLEHVISTGTAKPITLDNLIDVAGKTGTTQNNCDKWFIAYTPYCLCGVWYGYEYPKPIGEAEKNQYLKVWNDVMVDLHSNYYIPQGGVRRFAMDENVVSATVCRDSGCLMSTDCYLDPRNNRAEVGYFVKGTEPKRYCHCHTAVDYDAEAGGVVCEGCACENVTRVGLLRVNRHFPIQIYVSDAQYTCRDLPSGTSPLVEENRPYFASILGAHEYCGISAGEQQYNRACTKHFNRAEWILEKHMETAEETVEETANDPEQE
;
A
#
# COMPACT_ATOMS: atom_id res chain seq x y z
N MET A 1 -13.65 -27.56 -108.03
CA MET A 1 -12.51 -27.12 -107.21
C MET A 1 -12.95 -25.95 -106.27
N VAL A 2 -13.19 -26.26 -105.06
CA VAL A 2 -13.32 -25.24 -104.05
C VAL A 2 -12.72 -25.87 -102.77
N ARG A 3 -11.67 -25.23 -102.22
CA ARG A 3 -10.93 -25.66 -101.04
C ARG A 3 -11.73 -25.31 -99.78
N SER A 4 -11.91 -26.26 -98.93
CA SER A 4 -12.30 -26.07 -97.51
C SER A 4 -11.08 -25.70 -96.69
N VAL A 5 -11.04 -24.54 -96.06
CA VAL A 5 -10.07 -24.16 -95.09
C VAL A 5 -10.62 -24.44 -93.67
N GLY A 6 -9.88 -25.28 -92.97
CA GLY A 6 -10.34 -25.73 -91.65
C GLY A 6 -10.19 -24.71 -90.55
N MET A 7 -11.22 -24.51 -89.75
CA MET A 7 -11.23 -23.86 -88.40
C MET A 7 -10.98 -24.90 -87.29
N ALA A 8 -9.72 -25.12 -86.94
CA ALA A 8 -9.37 -26.01 -85.79
C ALA A 8 -8.11 -25.62 -85.07
N SER A 9 -7.95 -24.34 -84.71
CA SER A 9 -6.77 -23.94 -83.92
C SER A 9 -7.03 -23.03 -82.64
N GLY A 10 -8.31 -22.66 -82.45
CA GLY A 10 -8.64 -21.74 -81.36
C GLY A 10 -8.97 -22.34 -79.97
N LYS A 11 -9.43 -23.62 -79.94
CA LYS A 11 -9.84 -24.32 -78.72
C LYS A 11 -8.69 -24.86 -77.84
N THR A 12 -7.61 -25.31 -78.49
CA THR A 12 -6.46 -25.88 -77.77
C THR A 12 -5.61 -24.79 -77.11
N ARG A 13 -5.47 -23.59 -77.69
CA ARG A 13 -4.69 -22.48 -77.14
C ARG A 13 -5.35 -21.91 -75.92
N LYS A 14 -6.70 -21.79 -75.83
CA LYS A 14 -7.44 -21.33 -74.66
C LYS A 14 -7.33 -22.35 -73.49
N LYS A 15 -7.37 -23.62 -73.69
CA LYS A 15 -7.17 -24.64 -72.66
C LYS A 15 -5.76 -24.58 -72.08
N HIS A 16 -4.71 -24.41 -72.86
CA HIS A 16 -3.34 -24.27 -72.34
C HIS A 16 -3.13 -22.97 -71.48
N ILE A 17 -3.80 -21.87 -71.84
CA ILE A 17 -3.75 -20.60 -71.04
C ILE A 17 -4.45 -20.81 -69.69
N ILE A 18 -5.64 -21.47 -69.73
CA ILE A 18 -6.36 -21.76 -68.49
C ILE A 18 -5.53 -22.63 -67.50
N TRP A 19 -4.89 -23.68 -68.03
CA TRP A 19 -4.03 -24.53 -67.23
C TRP A 19 -2.78 -23.86 -66.77
N LYS A 20 -2.21 -22.88 -67.47
CA LYS A 20 -1.10 -22.05 -66.99
C LYS A 20 -1.53 -21.08 -65.90
N VAL A 21 -2.73 -20.48 -66.04
CA VAL A 21 -3.29 -19.60 -65.01
C VAL A 21 -3.60 -20.38 -63.76
N LEU A 22 -4.20 -21.56 -63.85
CA LEU A 22 -4.45 -22.45 -62.71
C LEU A 22 -3.15 -22.90 -62.05
N ALA A 23 -2.11 -23.23 -62.80
CA ALA A 23 -0.82 -23.61 -62.26
C ALA A 23 -0.12 -22.45 -61.56
N VAL A 24 -0.21 -21.23 -62.09
CA VAL A 24 0.33 -20.02 -61.42
C VAL A 24 -0.47 -19.69 -60.17
N MET A 25 -1.81 -19.78 -60.22
CA MET A 25 -2.65 -19.61 -59.05
C MET A 25 -2.35 -20.62 -57.96
N SER A 26 -2.20 -21.92 -58.33
CA SER A 26 -1.80 -22.99 -57.39
C SER A 26 -0.41 -22.74 -56.80
N ALA A 27 0.54 -22.28 -57.59
CA ALA A 27 1.88 -21.93 -57.10
C ALA A 27 1.87 -20.73 -56.16
N LEU A 28 1.07 -19.70 -56.45
CA LEU A 28 0.89 -18.54 -55.57
C LEU A 28 0.20 -18.94 -54.26
N ILE A 29 -0.79 -19.81 -54.33
CA ILE A 29 -1.45 -20.33 -53.11
C ILE A 29 -0.45 -21.16 -52.28
N LEU A 30 0.37 -22.02 -52.91
CA LEU A 30 1.42 -22.77 -52.22
C LEU A 30 2.48 -21.88 -51.54
N VAL A 31 2.90 -20.81 -52.21
CA VAL A 31 3.84 -19.84 -51.61
C VAL A 31 3.19 -19.07 -50.48
N ALA A 32 1.93 -18.67 -50.63
CA ALA A 32 1.19 -17.98 -49.57
C ALA A 32 0.95 -18.89 -48.37
N THR A 33 0.60 -20.17 -48.58
CA THR A 33 0.42 -21.13 -47.46
C THR A 33 1.73 -21.48 -46.79
N ALA A 34 2.84 -21.61 -47.52
CA ALA A 34 4.17 -21.82 -46.93
C ALA A 34 4.64 -20.59 -46.12
N GLY A 35 4.40 -19.38 -46.64
CA GLY A 35 4.70 -18.14 -45.94
C GLY A 35 3.88 -17.99 -44.68
N LEU A 36 2.60 -18.34 -44.70
CA LEU A 36 1.73 -18.36 -43.54
C LEU A 36 2.18 -19.39 -42.50
N ALA A 37 2.55 -20.58 -42.93
CA ALA A 37 3.06 -21.63 -42.04
C ALA A 37 4.35 -21.20 -41.32
N LEU A 38 5.29 -20.60 -42.03
CA LEU A 38 6.52 -20.05 -41.46
C LEU A 38 6.24 -18.87 -40.48
N TYR A 39 5.27 -18.03 -40.82
CA TYR A 39 4.85 -16.94 -39.93
C TYR A 39 4.23 -17.49 -38.66
N VAL A 40 3.35 -18.45 -38.75
CA VAL A 40 2.71 -19.11 -37.59
C VAL A 40 3.77 -19.75 -36.70
N GLN A 41 4.70 -20.52 -37.27
CA GLN A 41 5.77 -21.21 -36.56
C GLN A 41 6.76 -20.23 -35.89
N ALA A 42 6.96 -19.02 -36.44
CA ALA A 42 7.84 -18.00 -35.88
C ALA A 42 7.15 -17.13 -34.81
N THR A 43 5.81 -17.09 -34.73
CA THR A 43 5.06 -16.11 -33.96
C THR A 43 4.20 -16.75 -32.87
N PHE A 44 3.86 -18.03 -32.98
CA PHE A 44 2.96 -18.73 -32.08
C PHE A 44 3.63 -19.98 -31.51
N GLU A 45 3.32 -20.28 -30.28
CA GLU A 45 3.62 -21.58 -29.68
C GLU A 45 2.67 -22.63 -30.25
N THR A 46 3.21 -23.76 -30.68
CA THR A 46 2.41 -24.84 -31.29
C THR A 46 2.20 -26.02 -30.36
N GLU A 47 2.93 -26.09 -29.25
CA GLU A 47 2.82 -27.19 -28.29
C GLU A 47 2.14 -26.70 -27.00
N VAL A 48 1.12 -27.42 -26.59
CA VAL A 48 0.44 -27.17 -25.29
C VAL A 48 1.18 -27.93 -24.19
N ASP A 49 1.38 -27.25 -23.06
CA ASP A 49 1.96 -27.89 -21.88
C ASP A 49 0.92 -28.78 -21.19
N LEU A 50 1.06 -30.09 -21.31
CA LEU A 50 0.17 -31.07 -20.67
C LEU A 50 0.25 -31.05 -19.15
N SER A 51 1.31 -30.47 -18.54
CA SER A 51 1.40 -30.38 -17.09
C SER A 51 0.30 -29.49 -16.51
N LEU A 52 -0.18 -28.51 -17.28
CA LEU A 52 -1.31 -27.67 -16.91
C LEU A 52 -2.63 -28.48 -16.76
N PHE A 53 -2.77 -29.59 -17.45
CA PHE A 53 -3.93 -30.49 -17.39
C PHE A 53 -3.76 -31.59 -16.35
N GLY A 54 -2.53 -32.04 -16.09
CA GLY A 54 -2.20 -33.10 -15.12
C GLY A 54 -2.15 -32.61 -13.66
N MET A 55 -1.96 -31.31 -13.41
CA MET A 55 -2.04 -30.74 -12.06
C MET A 55 -3.44 -30.84 -11.43
N GLN A 56 -4.45 -31.23 -12.20
CA GLN A 56 -5.84 -31.33 -11.75
C GLN A 56 -6.23 -32.69 -11.18
N ILE A 57 -5.34 -33.69 -11.22
CA ILE A 57 -5.70 -35.10 -10.95
C ILE A 57 -5.29 -35.60 -9.55
N ALA A 58 -4.40 -34.89 -8.85
CA ALA A 58 -3.97 -35.24 -7.49
C ALA A 58 -4.81 -34.51 -6.42
N ASP A 59 -4.75 -34.98 -5.18
CA ASP A 59 -5.35 -34.29 -4.01
C ASP A 59 -5.00 -32.80 -4.04
N SER A 60 -5.92 -32.00 -4.59
CA SER A 60 -5.70 -30.64 -5.05
C SER A 60 -5.83 -29.59 -3.96
N THR A 61 -5.75 -29.99 -2.69
CA THR A 61 -5.88 -29.10 -1.55
C THR A 61 -4.55 -28.40 -1.30
N THR A 62 -4.49 -27.09 -1.54
CA THR A 62 -3.34 -26.28 -1.15
C THR A 62 -3.29 -26.12 0.36
N ARG A 63 -2.13 -26.41 0.96
CA ARG A 63 -1.88 -26.43 2.40
C ARG A 63 -0.86 -25.38 2.78
N PHE A 64 -1.11 -24.75 3.93
CA PHE A 64 -0.22 -23.75 4.50
C PHE A 64 0.55 -24.31 5.69
N TYR A 65 1.77 -23.83 5.83
CA TYR A 65 2.68 -24.24 6.88
C TYR A 65 3.33 -22.98 7.47
N TYR A 66 3.72 -23.05 8.73
CA TYR A 66 4.54 -22.03 9.39
C TYR A 66 5.79 -22.65 9.98
N CYS A 67 6.79 -21.83 10.28
CA CYS A 67 8.02 -22.27 10.93
C CYS A 67 7.94 -21.95 12.44
N ASP A 68 7.87 -22.97 13.29
CA ASP A 68 7.85 -22.79 14.76
C ASP A 68 9.27 -22.52 15.29
N SER A 69 9.82 -21.35 14.96
CA SER A 69 11.14 -20.89 15.38
C SER A 69 11.14 -20.05 16.66
N GLY A 70 9.98 -19.82 17.26
CA GLY A 70 9.82 -18.96 18.42
C GLY A 70 10.17 -17.50 18.11
N VAL A 71 10.58 -16.74 19.13
CA VAL A 71 10.86 -15.30 19.02
C VAL A 71 12.05 -14.92 18.13
N ASP A 72 12.86 -15.87 17.72
CA ASP A 72 14.01 -15.63 16.84
C ASP A 72 13.58 -15.45 15.38
N HIS A 73 12.38 -15.91 15.01
CA HIS A 73 11.79 -15.83 13.66
C HIS A 73 12.78 -16.24 12.56
N THR A 74 13.58 -17.26 12.79
CA THR A 74 14.57 -17.77 11.84
C THR A 74 13.97 -18.96 11.09
N TYR A 75 13.98 -18.92 9.76
CA TYR A 75 13.52 -20.04 8.95
C TYR A 75 14.35 -21.30 9.20
N ASP A 76 13.68 -22.39 9.59
CA ASP A 76 14.28 -23.72 9.83
C ASP A 76 13.35 -24.79 9.27
N GLU A 77 13.79 -25.47 8.20
CA GLU A 77 12.98 -26.51 7.53
C GLU A 77 12.60 -27.68 8.46
N THR A 78 13.34 -27.89 9.54
CA THR A 78 13.06 -28.96 10.51
C THR A 78 11.92 -28.61 11.47
N LYS A 79 11.50 -27.36 11.52
CA LYS A 79 10.47 -26.82 12.41
C LYS A 79 9.18 -26.43 11.69
N ILE A 80 8.97 -26.91 10.49
CA ILE A 80 7.77 -26.62 9.70
C ILE A 80 6.58 -27.39 10.23
N VAL A 81 5.50 -26.69 10.56
CA VAL A 81 4.25 -27.23 11.09
C VAL A 81 3.11 -26.86 10.14
N GLU A 82 2.20 -27.81 9.87
CA GLU A 82 1.01 -27.54 9.04
C GLU A 82 0.00 -26.69 9.81
N LEU A 83 -0.51 -25.63 9.14
CA LEU A 83 -1.65 -24.85 9.65
C LEU A 83 -2.95 -25.63 9.47
N ASP A 84 -3.90 -25.42 10.37
CA ASP A 84 -5.25 -26.00 10.22
C ASP A 84 -6.06 -25.27 9.12
N GLU A 85 -5.51 -24.23 8.51
CA GLU A 85 -6.04 -23.53 7.37
C GLU A 85 -5.61 -24.21 6.08
N THR A 86 -6.55 -24.46 5.20
CA THR A 86 -6.30 -25.00 3.87
C THR A 86 -7.11 -24.24 2.86
N LEU A 87 -6.59 -24.03 1.67
CA LEU A 87 -7.46 -23.75 0.54
C LEU A 87 -8.09 -25.06 0.08
N LYS A 88 -9.07 -25.51 0.81
CA LYS A 88 -10.14 -26.25 0.17
C LYS A 88 -10.91 -25.18 -0.59
N GLY A 89 -10.71 -25.14 -1.88
CA GLY A 89 -11.16 -24.00 -2.65
C GLY A 89 -12.58 -23.61 -2.31
N ALA A 90 -12.85 -22.30 -2.35
CA ALA A 90 -14.11 -21.80 -2.85
C ALA A 90 -14.47 -22.48 -4.19
N ARG A 91 -13.60 -23.27 -4.68
CA ARG A 91 -13.66 -24.18 -5.82
C ARG A 91 -13.60 -25.59 -5.28
N GLN A 92 -14.73 -26.15 -4.92
CA GLN A 92 -14.79 -27.58 -4.71
C GLN A 92 -14.57 -28.24 -6.06
N ILE A 93 -13.37 -28.78 -6.27
CA ILE A 93 -13.13 -29.76 -7.33
C ILE A 93 -13.25 -31.12 -6.66
N LEU A 94 -14.34 -31.74 -6.86
CA LEU A 94 -14.48 -33.19 -6.67
C LEU A 94 -14.17 -33.78 -8.04
N TYR A 95 -12.92 -34.24 -8.21
CA TYR A 95 -12.52 -34.92 -9.44
C TYR A 95 -13.45 -36.11 -9.70
N SER A 96 -13.85 -36.24 -10.91
CA SER A 96 -14.71 -37.32 -11.37
C SER A 96 -14.07 -37.95 -12.59
N ASP A 97 -13.72 -39.26 -12.49
CA ASP A 97 -13.27 -40.02 -13.63
C ASP A 97 -14.37 -40.10 -14.70
N TYR A 98 -13.99 -40.10 -15.96
CA TYR A 98 -14.95 -40.21 -17.09
C TYR A 98 -15.96 -41.36 -16.92
N ASP A 99 -15.48 -42.53 -16.51
CA ASP A 99 -16.31 -43.72 -16.27
C ASP A 99 -17.31 -43.59 -15.13
N SER A 100 -17.07 -42.65 -14.19
CA SER A 100 -17.98 -42.33 -13.08
C SER A 100 -19.11 -41.35 -13.48
N MET A 101 -18.95 -40.68 -14.62
CA MET A 101 -19.92 -39.70 -15.09
C MET A 101 -21.11 -40.37 -15.80
N PRO A 102 -22.35 -40.03 -15.49
CA PRO A 102 -23.50 -40.54 -16.21
C PRO A 102 -23.41 -40.19 -17.69
N THR A 103 -23.70 -41.14 -18.54
CA THR A 103 -23.74 -40.92 -20.00
C THR A 103 -24.64 -39.73 -20.36
N LYS A 104 -25.74 -39.54 -19.66
CA LYS A 104 -26.67 -38.42 -19.87
C LYS A 104 -26.04 -37.05 -19.52
N LEU A 105 -25.11 -36.99 -18.60
CA LEU A 105 -24.37 -35.76 -18.26
C LEU A 105 -23.45 -35.39 -19.45
N ILE A 106 -22.64 -36.30 -19.89
CA ILE A 106 -21.76 -36.12 -21.08
C ILE A 106 -22.57 -35.66 -22.29
N GLN A 107 -23.69 -36.37 -22.57
CA GLN A 107 -24.60 -36.07 -23.69
C GLN A 107 -25.23 -34.70 -23.57
N ALA A 108 -25.56 -34.20 -22.35
CA ALA A 108 -26.11 -32.88 -22.14
C ALA A 108 -25.09 -31.78 -22.54
N PHE A 109 -23.83 -31.89 -22.09
CA PHE A 109 -22.78 -30.96 -22.47
C PHE A 109 -22.47 -31.01 -23.96
N VAL A 110 -22.29 -32.19 -24.54
CA VAL A 110 -22.04 -32.37 -25.98
C VAL A 110 -23.20 -31.79 -26.80
N ALA A 111 -24.43 -32.07 -26.42
CA ALA A 111 -25.61 -31.61 -27.15
C ALA A 111 -25.71 -30.09 -27.26
N ILE A 112 -25.35 -29.35 -26.22
CA ILE A 112 -25.52 -27.91 -26.19
C ILE A 112 -24.25 -27.14 -26.59
N GLU A 113 -23.07 -27.61 -26.20
CA GLU A 113 -21.81 -26.91 -26.44
C GLU A 113 -21.18 -27.29 -27.77
N ASP A 114 -21.14 -28.60 -28.09
CA ASP A 114 -20.42 -29.08 -29.27
C ASP A 114 -20.99 -30.38 -29.84
N LYS A 115 -22.13 -30.29 -30.53
CA LYS A 115 -22.87 -31.44 -31.03
C LYS A 115 -22.11 -32.37 -31.98
N ARG A 116 -20.96 -31.93 -32.53
CA ARG A 116 -20.10 -32.71 -33.43
C ARG A 116 -18.75 -33.00 -32.78
N PHE A 117 -18.64 -32.92 -31.49
CA PHE A 117 -17.39 -33.10 -30.74
C PHE A 117 -16.61 -34.33 -31.14
N PHE A 118 -17.29 -35.46 -31.33
CA PHE A 118 -16.69 -36.73 -31.76
C PHE A 118 -16.37 -36.82 -33.26
N GLU A 119 -16.67 -35.80 -34.08
CA GLU A 119 -16.52 -35.78 -35.52
C GLU A 119 -15.37 -34.89 -36.03
N HIS A 120 -14.79 -34.05 -35.21
CA HIS A 120 -13.73 -33.12 -35.59
C HIS A 120 -12.48 -33.22 -34.68
N ASP A 121 -11.32 -32.76 -35.18
CA ASP A 121 -10.03 -32.77 -34.49
C ASP A 121 -9.79 -31.41 -33.81
N GLY A 122 -10.46 -31.13 -32.70
CA GLY A 122 -10.30 -29.94 -31.87
C GLY A 122 -11.01 -28.68 -32.36
N VAL A 123 -11.23 -28.51 -33.64
CA VAL A 123 -11.88 -27.33 -34.23
C VAL A 123 -12.94 -27.73 -35.25
N ASP A 124 -14.18 -27.29 -35.03
CA ASP A 124 -15.25 -27.43 -36.00
C ASP A 124 -15.12 -26.41 -37.14
N LEU A 125 -14.42 -26.76 -38.19
CA LEU A 125 -14.15 -25.88 -39.35
C LEU A 125 -15.44 -25.37 -40.00
N TYR A 126 -16.50 -26.20 -40.05
CA TYR A 126 -17.78 -25.77 -40.61
C TYR A 126 -18.43 -24.63 -39.77
N ARG A 127 -18.50 -24.81 -38.47
CA ARG A 127 -19.03 -23.76 -37.55
C ARG A 127 -18.13 -22.51 -37.55
N THR A 128 -16.82 -22.70 -37.58
CA THR A 128 -15.86 -21.59 -37.57
C THR A 128 -15.97 -20.73 -38.83
N VAL A 129 -16.06 -21.37 -40.02
CA VAL A 129 -16.25 -20.66 -41.31
C VAL A 129 -17.63 -20.00 -41.37
N ALA A 130 -18.69 -20.65 -40.87
CA ALA A 130 -20.03 -20.07 -40.81
C ALA A 130 -20.07 -18.84 -39.90
N ALA A 131 -19.44 -18.90 -38.73
CA ALA A 131 -19.36 -17.77 -37.81
C ALA A 131 -18.54 -16.59 -38.38
N ALA A 132 -17.41 -16.88 -39.05
CA ALA A 132 -16.60 -15.88 -39.75
C ALA A 132 -17.38 -15.22 -40.89
N ALA A 133 -18.14 -15.99 -41.66
CA ALA A 133 -19.01 -15.46 -42.72
C ALA A 133 -20.15 -14.56 -42.15
N ASN A 134 -20.80 -14.98 -41.07
CA ASN A 134 -21.83 -14.20 -40.40
C ASN A 134 -21.27 -12.88 -39.88
N TYR A 135 -20.08 -12.89 -39.26
CA TYR A 135 -19.38 -11.70 -38.80
C TYR A 135 -19.08 -10.73 -39.97
N LEU A 136 -18.55 -11.22 -41.05
CA LEU A 136 -18.24 -10.41 -42.25
C LEU A 136 -19.48 -9.85 -42.94
N LEU A 137 -20.61 -10.59 -42.90
CA LEU A 137 -21.86 -10.18 -43.53
C LEU A 137 -22.77 -9.38 -42.61
N GLY A 138 -22.39 -9.13 -41.38
CA GLY A 138 -23.12 -8.27 -40.43
C GLY A 138 -24.45 -8.88 -39.93
N PHE A 139 -24.58 -10.18 -39.92
CA PHE A 139 -25.72 -10.86 -39.32
C PHE A 139 -25.52 -10.98 -37.81
N ASP A 140 -26.52 -10.61 -37.05
CA ASP A 140 -26.47 -10.45 -35.58
C ASP A 140 -26.69 -11.81 -34.82
N ASP A 141 -26.61 -12.92 -35.50
CA ASP A 141 -26.72 -14.25 -34.89
C ASP A 141 -25.41 -14.64 -34.22
N ARG A 142 -25.35 -14.48 -32.89
CA ARG A 142 -24.25 -14.95 -32.04
C ARG A 142 -24.24 -16.46 -31.94
N PHE A 143 -23.86 -17.17 -33.01
CA PHE A 143 -23.58 -18.58 -32.93
C PHE A 143 -22.26 -18.80 -32.22
N GLY A 144 -22.29 -19.47 -31.06
CA GLY A 144 -21.09 -19.95 -30.37
C GLY A 144 -20.29 -20.90 -31.29
N ALA A 145 -19.14 -20.45 -31.78
CA ALA A 145 -18.32 -21.18 -32.72
C ALA A 145 -17.20 -22.00 -32.07
N SER A 146 -16.97 -21.85 -30.75
CA SER A 146 -15.91 -22.55 -30.02
C SER A 146 -16.32 -23.99 -29.71
N THR A 147 -15.40 -24.95 -29.89
CA THR A 147 -15.56 -26.35 -29.52
C THR A 147 -15.29 -26.54 -28.02
N ILE A 148 -15.64 -27.75 -27.50
CA ILE A 148 -15.30 -28.14 -26.11
C ILE A 148 -13.77 -28.11 -25.91
N THR A 149 -12.98 -28.60 -26.87
CA THR A 149 -11.51 -28.56 -26.80
C THR A 149 -10.97 -27.14 -26.72
N GLN A 150 -11.51 -26.22 -27.53
CA GLN A 150 -11.15 -24.80 -27.45
C GLN A 150 -11.56 -24.12 -26.11
N GLN A 151 -12.73 -24.50 -25.56
CA GLN A 151 -13.17 -24.02 -24.28
C GLN A 151 -12.30 -24.57 -23.15
N LEU A 152 -11.88 -25.84 -23.21
CA LEU A 152 -10.94 -26.43 -22.28
C LEU A 152 -9.63 -25.64 -22.23
N ILE A 153 -9.02 -25.39 -23.41
CA ILE A 153 -7.78 -24.61 -23.52
C ILE A 153 -7.97 -23.23 -22.92
N LYS A 154 -9.04 -22.54 -23.28
CA LYS A 154 -9.36 -21.22 -22.71
C LYS A 154 -9.46 -21.26 -21.19
N ASN A 155 -10.15 -22.26 -20.62
CA ASN A 155 -10.35 -22.39 -19.17
C ASN A 155 -9.04 -22.71 -18.45
N VAL A 156 -8.17 -23.53 -19.04
CA VAL A 156 -6.88 -23.93 -18.45
C VAL A 156 -5.83 -22.83 -18.58
N THR A 157 -5.76 -22.15 -19.74
CA THR A 157 -4.77 -21.06 -19.96
C THR A 157 -5.20 -19.72 -19.36
N GLY A 158 -6.48 -19.57 -18.97
CA GLY A 158 -7.03 -18.35 -18.38
C GLY A 158 -7.03 -17.13 -19.32
N ASN A 159 -6.64 -17.27 -20.57
CA ASN A 159 -6.52 -16.16 -21.51
C ASN A 159 -7.89 -15.74 -22.06
N ASN A 160 -8.44 -14.66 -21.48
CA ASN A 160 -9.74 -14.09 -21.83
C ASN A 160 -9.69 -12.91 -22.82
N GLU A 161 -8.51 -12.56 -23.36
CA GLU A 161 -8.39 -11.44 -24.30
C GLU A 161 -9.25 -11.65 -25.56
N ILE A 162 -9.93 -10.59 -26.02
CA ILE A 162 -10.75 -10.61 -27.24
C ILE A 162 -9.86 -10.18 -28.41
N THR A 163 -8.90 -11.04 -28.80
CA THR A 163 -7.98 -10.76 -29.92
C THR A 163 -7.96 -11.89 -30.93
N VAL A 164 -7.73 -11.56 -32.20
CA VAL A 164 -7.55 -12.56 -33.26
C VAL A 164 -6.32 -13.43 -32.98
N ARG A 165 -5.25 -12.84 -32.42
CA ARG A 165 -4.04 -13.55 -32.07
C ARG A 165 -4.32 -14.67 -31.05
N ARG A 166 -5.03 -14.36 -29.98
CA ARG A 166 -5.45 -15.35 -28.98
C ARG A 166 -6.26 -16.48 -29.61
N LYS A 167 -7.23 -16.16 -30.50
CA LYS A 167 -8.08 -17.18 -31.12
C LYS A 167 -7.30 -18.07 -32.05
N LEU A 168 -6.26 -17.58 -32.71
CA LEU A 168 -5.35 -18.42 -33.52
C LEU A 168 -4.51 -19.35 -32.64
N GLN A 169 -4.00 -18.83 -31.48
CA GLN A 169 -3.25 -19.63 -30.52
C GLN A 169 -4.13 -20.76 -29.95
N GLU A 170 -5.38 -20.44 -29.57
CA GLU A 170 -6.36 -21.43 -29.10
C GLU A 170 -6.63 -22.54 -30.13
N ILE A 171 -6.72 -22.19 -31.42
CA ILE A 171 -6.90 -23.15 -32.49
C ILE A 171 -5.67 -24.10 -32.64
N LEU A 172 -4.46 -23.54 -32.55
CA LEU A 172 -3.23 -24.33 -32.62
C LEU A 172 -3.12 -25.32 -31.47
N TYR A 173 -3.36 -24.81 -30.25
CA TYR A 173 -3.39 -25.65 -29.06
C TYR A 173 -4.49 -26.73 -29.10
N ALA A 174 -5.66 -26.43 -29.72
CA ALA A 174 -6.74 -27.39 -29.82
C ALA A 174 -6.34 -28.60 -30.73
N TYR A 175 -5.63 -28.35 -31.81
CA TYR A 175 -5.10 -29.44 -32.66
C TYR A 175 -4.04 -30.26 -31.95
N ASP A 176 -3.08 -29.61 -31.29
CA ASP A 176 -2.01 -30.28 -30.54
C ASP A 176 -2.55 -31.11 -29.35
N LEU A 177 -3.60 -30.62 -28.67
CA LEU A 177 -4.24 -31.33 -27.57
C LEU A 177 -4.95 -32.60 -28.06
N GLU A 178 -5.66 -32.54 -29.19
CA GLU A 178 -6.34 -33.69 -29.79
C GLU A 178 -5.37 -34.74 -30.34
N ASP A 179 -4.16 -34.33 -30.72
CA ASP A 179 -3.09 -35.27 -31.08
C ASP A 179 -2.50 -36.00 -29.85
N LYS A 180 -2.61 -35.43 -28.69
CA LYS A 180 -2.02 -35.93 -27.44
C LYS A 180 -2.99 -36.66 -26.53
N LEU A 181 -4.30 -36.29 -26.53
CA LEU A 181 -5.34 -36.85 -25.69
C LEU A 181 -6.51 -37.41 -26.50
N THR A 182 -7.16 -38.44 -25.97
CA THR A 182 -8.40 -38.99 -26.53
C THR A 182 -9.59 -38.04 -26.27
N LYS A 183 -10.69 -38.23 -26.98
CA LYS A 183 -11.94 -37.48 -26.78
C LYS A 183 -12.49 -37.62 -25.38
N GLU A 184 -12.39 -38.79 -24.81
CA GLU A 184 -12.80 -39.11 -23.45
C GLU A 184 -11.94 -38.36 -22.44
N GLU A 185 -10.61 -38.35 -22.61
CA GLU A 185 -9.69 -37.59 -21.74
C GLU A 185 -9.92 -36.07 -21.81
N ILE A 186 -10.20 -35.55 -23.02
CA ILE A 186 -10.52 -34.12 -23.23
C ILE A 186 -11.82 -33.77 -22.51
N LEU A 187 -12.88 -34.60 -22.60
CA LEU A 187 -14.14 -34.41 -21.89
C LEU A 187 -13.95 -34.51 -20.40
N GLU A 188 -13.18 -35.47 -19.92
CA GLU A 188 -12.84 -35.62 -18.51
C GLU A 188 -12.18 -34.35 -17.98
N CYS A 189 -11.15 -33.85 -18.65
CA CYS A 189 -10.52 -32.59 -18.28
C CYS A 189 -11.50 -31.43 -18.32
N TYR A 190 -12.30 -31.27 -19.35
CA TYR A 190 -13.26 -30.20 -19.51
C TYR A 190 -14.31 -30.18 -18.40
N LEU A 191 -14.92 -31.34 -18.13
CA LEU A 191 -15.98 -31.48 -17.11
C LEU A 191 -15.46 -31.32 -15.68
N ASN A 192 -14.16 -31.44 -15.45
CA ASN A 192 -13.57 -31.20 -14.14
C ASN A 192 -13.08 -29.76 -13.93
N VAL A 193 -12.94 -28.93 -14.99
CA VAL A 193 -12.40 -27.57 -14.84
C VAL A 193 -13.42 -26.45 -15.07
N ILE A 194 -14.56 -26.78 -15.64
CA ILE A 194 -15.55 -25.78 -16.02
C ILE A 194 -16.18 -25.10 -14.81
N ASN A 195 -16.32 -23.76 -14.86
CA ASN A 195 -16.99 -22.98 -13.83
C ASN A 195 -18.51 -23.17 -13.91
N LEU A 196 -19.12 -23.62 -12.81
CA LEU A 196 -20.51 -23.95 -12.65
C LEU A 196 -21.22 -23.14 -11.56
N ALA A 197 -20.84 -21.88 -11.38
CA ALA A 197 -21.31 -20.94 -10.38
C ALA A 197 -21.07 -21.39 -8.91
N GLU A 198 -21.46 -20.60 -7.92
CA GLU A 198 -21.34 -20.86 -6.47
C GLU A 198 -19.99 -21.49 -6.06
N GLY A 199 -18.88 -21.07 -6.74
CA GLY A 199 -17.55 -21.63 -6.51
C GLY A 199 -17.33 -23.03 -7.01
N CYS A 200 -18.32 -23.68 -7.67
CA CYS A 200 -18.17 -25.01 -8.25
C CYS A 200 -17.28 -24.99 -9.50
N TYR A 201 -16.22 -25.74 -9.49
CA TYR A 201 -15.42 -26.05 -10.65
C TYR A 201 -15.48 -27.58 -10.90
N GLY A 202 -16.01 -27.94 -12.06
CA GLY A 202 -16.29 -29.32 -12.41
C GLY A 202 -17.62 -29.86 -11.90
N VAL A 203 -18.06 -30.89 -12.63
CA VAL A 203 -19.39 -31.50 -12.44
C VAL A 203 -19.55 -32.24 -11.12
N GLY A 204 -18.46 -32.78 -10.56
CA GLY A 204 -18.48 -33.43 -9.25
C GLY A 204 -18.79 -32.45 -8.13
N ALA A 205 -18.19 -31.27 -8.15
CA ALA A 205 -18.48 -30.21 -7.20
C ALA A 205 -19.91 -29.70 -7.33
N ALA A 206 -20.38 -29.49 -8.55
CA ALA A 206 -21.76 -29.08 -8.83
C ALA A 206 -22.79 -30.11 -8.34
N ALA A 207 -22.54 -31.40 -8.55
CA ALA A 207 -23.41 -32.48 -8.05
C ALA A 207 -23.51 -32.46 -6.51
N ASN A 208 -22.37 -32.28 -5.84
CA ASN A 208 -22.34 -32.21 -4.38
C ASN A 208 -23.04 -30.96 -3.84
N ILE A 209 -22.77 -29.78 -4.43
CA ILE A 209 -23.32 -28.51 -3.92
C ILE A 209 -24.81 -28.40 -4.21
N TYR A 210 -25.24 -28.62 -5.44
CA TYR A 210 -26.64 -28.38 -5.82
C TYR A 210 -27.58 -29.51 -5.40
N PHE A 211 -27.07 -30.76 -5.31
CA PHE A 211 -27.89 -31.93 -5.14
C PHE A 211 -27.50 -32.82 -3.94
N SER A 212 -26.39 -32.51 -3.24
CA SER A 212 -25.84 -33.37 -2.16
C SER A 212 -25.59 -34.82 -2.64
N LYS A 213 -25.22 -35.01 -3.88
CA LYS A 213 -25.00 -36.29 -4.56
C LYS A 213 -23.58 -36.43 -5.09
N SER A 214 -23.12 -37.68 -5.31
CA SER A 214 -22.02 -37.96 -6.19
C SER A 214 -22.42 -37.75 -7.67
N VAL A 215 -21.46 -37.51 -8.55
CA VAL A 215 -21.76 -37.29 -9.97
C VAL A 215 -22.49 -38.48 -10.61
N SER A 216 -22.17 -39.70 -10.20
CA SER A 216 -22.75 -40.93 -10.71
C SER A 216 -24.25 -41.12 -10.34
N GLU A 217 -24.78 -40.37 -9.36
CA GLU A 217 -26.15 -40.46 -8.87
C GLU A 217 -27.07 -39.41 -9.50
N LEU A 218 -26.54 -38.57 -10.43
CA LEU A 218 -27.34 -37.55 -11.08
C LEU A 218 -28.35 -38.14 -12.05
N ASP A 219 -29.59 -37.66 -11.98
CA ASP A 219 -30.64 -37.98 -12.97
C ASP A 219 -30.56 -37.05 -14.22
N ILE A 220 -31.41 -37.30 -15.20
CA ILE A 220 -31.41 -36.56 -16.47
C ILE A 220 -31.66 -35.05 -16.24
N LEU A 221 -32.57 -34.72 -15.32
CA LEU A 221 -32.96 -33.34 -15.06
C LEU A 221 -31.83 -32.57 -14.40
N GLU A 222 -31.15 -33.20 -13.43
CA GLU A 222 -30.00 -32.69 -12.71
C GLU A 222 -28.78 -32.52 -13.65
N CYS A 223 -28.54 -33.50 -14.55
CA CYS A 223 -27.49 -33.40 -15.58
C CYS A 223 -27.71 -32.21 -16.52
N ALA A 224 -28.95 -31.99 -16.98
CA ALA A 224 -29.28 -30.86 -17.84
C ALA A 224 -29.23 -29.51 -17.07
N CYS A 225 -29.56 -29.51 -15.77
CA CYS A 225 -29.43 -28.34 -14.90
C CYS A 225 -27.95 -27.88 -14.77
N ILE A 226 -27.05 -28.83 -14.50
CA ILE A 226 -25.60 -28.53 -14.40
C ILE A 226 -25.07 -28.01 -15.76
N ALA A 227 -25.42 -28.67 -16.86
CA ALA A 227 -25.00 -28.24 -18.19
C ALA A 227 -25.54 -26.84 -18.57
N ALA A 228 -26.69 -26.43 -18.02
CA ALA A 228 -27.27 -25.12 -18.28
C ALA A 228 -26.41 -23.96 -17.73
N ILE A 229 -25.60 -24.18 -16.70
CA ILE A 229 -24.81 -23.15 -16.03
C ILE A 229 -23.66 -22.62 -16.90
N THR A 230 -23.11 -23.46 -17.78
CA THR A 230 -21.85 -23.23 -18.53
C THR A 230 -21.74 -21.91 -19.27
N ASN A 231 -22.81 -21.49 -19.94
CA ASN A 231 -22.79 -20.33 -20.84
C ASN A 231 -22.62 -18.99 -20.13
N SER A 232 -23.18 -18.87 -18.94
CA SER A 232 -23.08 -17.69 -18.09
C SER A 232 -23.38 -18.09 -16.62
N PRO A 233 -22.34 -18.50 -15.86
CA PRO A 233 -22.52 -19.11 -14.54
C PRO A 233 -23.40 -18.29 -13.60
N THR A 234 -23.14 -16.99 -13.47
CA THR A 234 -23.95 -16.10 -12.60
C THR A 234 -25.40 -15.97 -13.07
N TYR A 235 -25.65 -15.94 -14.39
CA TYR A 235 -26.99 -15.73 -14.94
C TYR A 235 -27.84 -16.99 -14.91
N TYR A 236 -27.22 -18.18 -15.04
CA TYR A 236 -27.88 -19.47 -15.03
C TYR A 236 -27.68 -20.26 -13.74
N ASP A 237 -27.25 -19.61 -12.67
CA ASP A 237 -27.13 -20.18 -11.34
C ASP A 237 -28.50 -20.74 -10.85
N PRO A 238 -28.63 -22.03 -10.55
CA PRO A 238 -29.90 -22.61 -10.18
C PRO A 238 -30.40 -22.17 -8.78
N ILE A 239 -29.51 -21.70 -7.89
CA ILE A 239 -29.88 -21.18 -6.57
C ILE A 239 -30.39 -19.74 -6.70
N ARG A 240 -29.65 -18.89 -7.42
CA ARG A 240 -29.95 -17.44 -7.50
C ARG A 240 -30.95 -17.10 -8.59
N ASN A 241 -30.95 -17.85 -9.69
CA ASN A 241 -31.73 -17.58 -10.89
C ASN A 241 -32.43 -18.85 -11.44
N PRO A 242 -33.27 -19.55 -10.65
CA PRO A 242 -33.84 -20.83 -11.00
C PRO A 242 -34.64 -20.82 -12.31
N GLU A 243 -35.36 -19.74 -12.61
CA GLU A 243 -36.15 -19.60 -13.85
C GLU A 243 -35.26 -19.50 -15.10
N ASN A 244 -34.14 -18.81 -15.01
CA ASN A 244 -33.17 -18.70 -16.12
C ASN A 244 -32.53 -20.08 -16.38
N ASN A 245 -32.14 -20.78 -15.31
CA ASN A 245 -31.61 -22.14 -15.42
C ASN A 245 -32.65 -23.09 -16.02
N LYS A 246 -33.89 -23.06 -15.55
CA LYS A 246 -35.00 -23.88 -16.08
C LYS A 246 -35.18 -23.66 -17.59
N ALA A 247 -35.24 -22.41 -18.03
CA ALA A 247 -35.41 -22.08 -19.43
C ALA A 247 -34.29 -22.65 -20.31
N ARG A 248 -33.00 -22.53 -19.85
CA ARG A 248 -31.85 -23.07 -20.59
C ARG A 248 -31.78 -24.59 -20.49
N ARG A 249 -32.10 -25.20 -19.34
CA ARG A 249 -32.21 -26.63 -19.14
C ARG A 249 -33.18 -27.27 -20.14
N ASP A 250 -34.37 -26.65 -20.34
CA ASP A 250 -35.38 -27.13 -21.27
C ASP A 250 -34.88 -27.07 -22.74
N LEU A 251 -34.05 -26.08 -23.10
CA LEU A 251 -33.36 -26.02 -24.39
C LEU A 251 -32.36 -27.20 -24.55
N ILE A 252 -31.62 -27.53 -23.49
CA ILE A 252 -30.66 -28.65 -23.50
C ILE A 252 -31.40 -29.95 -23.66
N LEU A 253 -32.48 -30.20 -22.92
CA LEU A 253 -33.32 -31.40 -23.05
C LEU A 253 -33.87 -31.55 -24.46
N THR A 254 -34.28 -30.42 -25.08
CA THR A 254 -34.72 -30.42 -26.50
C THR A 254 -33.58 -30.79 -27.42
N ALA A 255 -32.39 -30.22 -27.25
CA ALA A 255 -31.22 -30.57 -28.07
C ALA A 255 -30.81 -32.04 -27.90
N MET A 256 -30.88 -32.58 -26.69
CA MET A 256 -30.62 -33.99 -26.42
C MET A 256 -31.63 -34.91 -27.14
N TYR A 257 -32.91 -34.53 -27.12
CA TYR A 257 -33.96 -35.28 -27.83
C TYR A 257 -33.78 -35.22 -29.35
N GLU A 258 -33.57 -34.04 -29.91
CA GLU A 258 -33.31 -33.88 -31.36
C GLU A 258 -32.10 -34.64 -31.87
N GLN A 259 -31.08 -34.84 -31.02
CA GLN A 259 -29.87 -35.61 -31.34
C GLN A 259 -29.99 -37.10 -31.00
N GLY A 260 -31.15 -37.54 -30.51
CA GLY A 260 -31.41 -38.95 -30.22
C GLY A 260 -30.79 -39.47 -28.93
N TYR A 261 -30.36 -38.56 -28.04
CA TYR A 261 -29.82 -38.91 -26.73
C TYR A 261 -30.93 -39.17 -25.69
N LEU A 262 -32.13 -38.68 -25.94
CA LEU A 262 -33.32 -38.97 -25.13
C LEU A 262 -34.38 -39.69 -25.95
N THR A 263 -35.06 -40.66 -25.36
CA THR A 263 -36.30 -41.24 -25.89
C THR A 263 -37.46 -40.25 -25.75
N GLU A 264 -38.54 -40.43 -26.55
CA GLU A 264 -39.77 -39.60 -26.43
C GLU A 264 -40.38 -39.66 -25.00
N GLN A 265 -40.26 -40.80 -24.35
CA GLN A 265 -40.72 -40.98 -22.98
C GLN A 265 -39.85 -40.18 -21.98
N GLU A 266 -38.50 -40.28 -22.05
CA GLU A 266 -37.60 -39.50 -21.15
C GLU A 266 -37.80 -38.02 -21.37
N TYR A 267 -37.87 -37.54 -22.61
CA TYR A 267 -38.08 -36.12 -22.93
C TYR A 267 -39.46 -35.66 -22.39
N GLY A 268 -40.53 -36.41 -22.61
CA GLY A 268 -41.86 -36.05 -22.10
C GLY A 268 -41.96 -36.02 -20.56
N GLN A 269 -41.11 -36.76 -19.85
CA GLN A 269 -41.06 -36.76 -18.38
C GLN A 269 -40.20 -35.63 -17.80
N THR A 270 -39.23 -35.12 -18.56
CA THR A 270 -38.25 -34.16 -18.04
C THR A 270 -38.45 -32.73 -18.55
N TYR A 271 -38.97 -32.56 -19.78
CA TYR A 271 -39.22 -31.22 -20.33
C TYR A 271 -40.25 -30.45 -19.56
N GLY A 272 -39.89 -29.24 -19.12
CA GLY A 272 -40.76 -28.38 -18.31
C GLY A 272 -40.97 -28.82 -16.86
N ALA A 273 -40.43 -29.98 -16.44
CA ALA A 273 -40.54 -30.46 -15.07
C ALA A 273 -39.86 -29.56 -14.08
N ASP A 274 -40.39 -29.49 -12.86
CA ASP A 274 -39.78 -28.74 -11.78
C ASP A 274 -38.61 -29.54 -11.17
N LEU A 275 -37.52 -28.88 -10.89
CA LEU A 275 -36.34 -29.45 -10.25
C LEU A 275 -36.24 -28.99 -8.80
N VAL A 276 -36.04 -29.95 -7.91
CA VAL A 276 -35.81 -29.66 -6.48
C VAL A 276 -34.30 -29.71 -6.22
N LEU A 277 -33.75 -28.60 -5.77
CA LEU A 277 -32.35 -28.53 -5.33
C LEU A 277 -32.27 -29.12 -3.90
N HIS A 278 -31.22 -29.88 -3.67
CA HIS A 278 -30.84 -30.38 -2.34
C HIS A 278 -29.48 -29.79 -1.96
N VAL A 279 -29.49 -28.47 -1.74
CA VAL A 279 -28.25 -27.68 -1.54
C VAL A 279 -27.49 -28.16 -0.32
N ASN A 280 -26.22 -28.50 -0.54
CA ASN A 280 -25.32 -28.84 0.57
C ASN A 280 -24.79 -27.56 1.20
N GLU A 281 -25.55 -26.99 2.14
CA GLU A 281 -25.18 -25.74 2.80
C GLU A 281 -23.82 -25.80 3.52
N LYS A 282 -23.42 -26.97 4.02
CA LYS A 282 -22.13 -27.16 4.69
C LYS A 282 -20.97 -27.09 3.70
N ALA A 283 -21.19 -27.61 2.48
CA ALA A 283 -20.22 -27.51 1.41
C ALA A 283 -20.21 -26.12 0.78
N LEU A 284 -21.38 -25.46 0.71
CA LEU A 284 -21.52 -24.09 0.19
C LEU A 284 -20.91 -23.03 1.14
N ARG A 285 -20.90 -23.30 2.46
CA ARG A 285 -20.23 -22.41 3.41
C ARG A 285 -18.73 -22.57 3.27
N GLU A 286 -18.10 -21.63 2.60
CA GLU A 286 -16.66 -21.49 2.57
C GLU A 286 -16.07 -21.44 4.00
N ARG A 287 -15.00 -22.18 4.24
CA ARG A 287 -14.17 -21.92 5.43
C ARG A 287 -13.50 -20.56 5.21
N VAL A 288 -13.80 -19.61 6.08
CA VAL A 288 -13.19 -18.30 6.05
C VAL A 288 -11.76 -18.43 6.58
N ASN A 289 -10.77 -18.24 5.73
CA ASN A 289 -9.36 -18.24 6.10
C ASN A 289 -9.00 -16.95 6.86
N SER A 290 -7.88 -16.96 7.58
CA SER A 290 -7.32 -15.77 8.23
C SER A 290 -7.01 -14.65 7.21
N TRP A 291 -6.86 -13.43 7.69
CA TRP A 291 -6.36 -12.32 6.88
C TRP A 291 -4.96 -12.59 6.34
N TYR A 292 -4.17 -13.34 7.11
CA TYR A 292 -2.81 -13.69 6.73
C TYR A 292 -2.78 -14.64 5.54
N VAL A 293 -3.58 -15.70 5.58
CA VAL A 293 -3.65 -16.68 4.47
C VAL A 293 -4.13 -16.02 3.18
N ASP A 294 -5.13 -15.14 3.25
CA ASP A 294 -5.58 -14.39 2.06
C ASP A 294 -4.45 -13.53 1.47
N MET A 295 -3.70 -12.82 2.32
CA MET A 295 -2.53 -12.04 1.88
C MET A 295 -1.47 -12.93 1.20
N VAL A 296 -1.18 -14.10 1.76
CA VAL A 296 -0.22 -15.06 1.17
C VAL A 296 -0.71 -15.55 -0.18
N VAL A 297 -2.00 -15.86 -0.31
CA VAL A 297 -2.61 -16.27 -1.59
C VAL A 297 -2.40 -15.21 -2.67
N ASP A 298 -2.66 -13.95 -2.34
CA ASP A 298 -2.49 -12.85 -3.29
C ASP A 298 -1.02 -12.63 -3.67
N ASP A 299 -0.09 -12.73 -2.71
CA ASP A 299 1.34 -12.62 -2.95
C ASP A 299 1.85 -13.78 -3.84
N VAL A 300 1.46 -15.03 -3.56
CA VAL A 300 1.88 -16.20 -4.37
C VAL A 300 1.33 -16.10 -5.79
N ILE A 301 0.08 -15.66 -5.97
CA ILE A 301 -0.49 -15.45 -7.31
C ILE A 301 0.34 -14.40 -8.07
N ALA A 302 0.63 -13.26 -7.43
CA ALA A 302 1.40 -12.19 -8.04
C ALA A 302 2.82 -12.64 -8.43
N ASP A 303 3.48 -13.41 -7.56
CA ASP A 303 4.84 -13.91 -7.82
C ASP A 303 4.86 -15.00 -8.92
N LEU A 304 3.84 -15.88 -9.01
CA LEU A 304 3.72 -16.82 -10.12
C LEU A 304 3.49 -16.11 -11.45
N VAL A 305 2.72 -15.03 -11.48
CA VAL A 305 2.56 -14.17 -12.66
C VAL A 305 3.89 -13.53 -13.04
N ALA A 306 4.64 -13.00 -12.08
CA ALA A 306 5.90 -12.30 -12.32
C ALA A 306 7.02 -13.24 -12.79
N GLU A 307 7.16 -14.42 -12.16
CA GLU A 307 8.26 -15.37 -12.42
C GLU A 307 8.04 -16.17 -13.70
N TYR A 308 6.80 -16.65 -13.93
CA TYR A 308 6.51 -17.55 -15.05
C TYR A 308 5.78 -16.88 -16.21
N GLY A 309 5.35 -15.63 -16.08
CA GLY A 309 4.57 -14.93 -17.10
C GLY A 309 3.14 -15.50 -17.28
N TYR A 310 2.62 -16.21 -16.27
CA TYR A 310 1.26 -16.74 -16.30
C TYR A 310 0.21 -15.62 -16.30
N SER A 311 -0.98 -15.92 -16.84
CA SER A 311 -2.12 -15.04 -16.57
C SER A 311 -2.51 -15.13 -15.08
N TYR A 312 -3.15 -14.07 -14.59
CA TYR A 312 -3.67 -14.05 -13.21
C TYR A 312 -4.58 -15.26 -12.93
N GLU A 313 -5.45 -15.61 -13.90
CA GLU A 313 -6.38 -16.73 -13.79
C GLU A 313 -5.65 -18.07 -13.70
N THR A 314 -4.58 -18.25 -14.49
CA THR A 314 -3.75 -19.47 -14.44
C THR A 314 -3.05 -19.60 -13.11
N ALA A 315 -2.40 -18.53 -12.64
CA ALA A 315 -1.71 -18.51 -11.34
C ALA A 315 -2.70 -18.76 -10.19
N ALA A 316 -3.86 -18.07 -10.20
CA ALA A 316 -4.92 -18.30 -9.24
C ALA A 316 -5.42 -19.75 -9.26
N HIS A 317 -5.63 -20.31 -10.45
CA HIS A 317 -6.02 -21.71 -10.58
C HIS A 317 -4.97 -22.66 -9.95
N MET A 318 -3.70 -22.42 -10.18
CA MET A 318 -2.61 -23.21 -9.54
C MET A 318 -2.66 -23.11 -8.02
N VAL A 319 -2.82 -21.90 -7.47
CA VAL A 319 -2.85 -21.68 -6.02
C VAL A 319 -4.06 -22.35 -5.38
N TYR A 320 -5.24 -22.30 -6.01
CA TYR A 320 -6.45 -22.89 -5.44
C TYR A 320 -6.58 -24.41 -5.65
N ASN A 321 -6.05 -24.92 -6.76
CA ASN A 321 -6.34 -26.28 -7.23
C ASN A 321 -5.09 -27.13 -7.50
N GLY A 322 -3.90 -26.54 -7.39
CA GLY A 322 -2.65 -27.24 -7.72
C GLY A 322 -2.08 -28.09 -6.59
N GLY A 323 -2.76 -28.18 -5.44
CA GLY A 323 -2.25 -28.93 -4.29
C GLY A 323 -0.91 -28.39 -3.78
N LEU A 324 -0.75 -27.07 -3.77
CA LEU A 324 0.50 -26.44 -3.38
C LEU A 324 0.79 -26.63 -1.89
N ARG A 325 2.04 -26.68 -1.55
CA ARG A 325 2.56 -26.60 -0.19
C ARG A 325 3.23 -25.25 -0.01
N ILE A 326 2.63 -24.35 0.76
CA ILE A 326 3.09 -22.98 0.97
C ILE A 326 3.61 -22.82 2.39
N VAL A 327 4.90 -22.51 2.53
CA VAL A 327 5.54 -22.28 3.83
C VAL A 327 5.54 -20.77 4.08
N THR A 328 4.69 -20.33 4.98
CA THR A 328 4.47 -18.92 5.31
C THR A 328 5.54 -18.37 6.25
N ALA A 329 5.69 -17.05 6.32
CA ALA A 329 6.51 -16.35 7.30
C ALA A 329 5.73 -16.01 8.59
N MET A 330 4.51 -16.52 8.73
CA MET A 330 3.64 -16.30 9.89
C MET A 330 4.31 -16.77 11.19
N ASP A 331 4.17 -15.96 12.24
CA ASP A 331 4.27 -16.38 13.61
C ASP A 331 2.86 -16.65 14.13
N LEU A 332 2.55 -17.92 14.39
CA LEU A 332 1.20 -18.35 14.79
C LEU A 332 0.73 -17.62 16.06
N ARG A 333 1.62 -17.42 17.04
CA ARG A 333 1.28 -16.74 18.30
C ARG A 333 0.94 -15.26 18.08
N VAL A 334 1.66 -14.60 17.17
CA VAL A 334 1.39 -13.21 16.79
C VAL A 334 0.04 -13.13 16.07
N GLN A 335 -0.20 -14.01 15.10
CA GLN A 335 -1.44 -14.03 14.33
C GLN A 335 -2.67 -14.29 15.22
N GLU A 336 -2.62 -15.30 16.08
CA GLU A 336 -3.69 -15.62 17.04
C GLU A 336 -3.99 -14.44 17.98
N THR A 337 -2.94 -13.75 18.45
CA THR A 337 -3.12 -12.55 19.29
C THR A 337 -3.85 -11.45 18.53
N LEU A 338 -3.44 -11.17 17.27
CA LEU A 338 -4.13 -10.17 16.44
C LEU A 338 -5.61 -10.51 16.21
N GLU A 339 -5.91 -11.75 15.88
CA GLU A 339 -7.29 -12.21 15.67
C GLU A 339 -8.12 -12.07 16.95
N GLN A 340 -7.58 -12.47 18.10
CA GLN A 340 -8.25 -12.32 19.38
C GLN A 340 -8.67 -10.88 19.67
N TYR A 341 -7.79 -9.91 19.38
CA TYR A 341 -8.06 -8.49 19.63
C TYR A 341 -9.00 -7.90 18.56
N TYR A 342 -8.80 -8.23 17.29
CA TYR A 342 -9.53 -7.62 16.18
C TYR A 342 -10.93 -8.20 15.98
N GLU A 343 -11.15 -9.47 16.27
CA GLU A 343 -12.48 -10.08 16.24
C GLU A 343 -13.38 -9.63 17.40
N ASN A 344 -12.76 -9.20 18.52
CA ASN A 344 -13.50 -8.70 19.66
C ASN A 344 -13.88 -7.23 19.52
N MET A 345 -15.10 -6.98 19.04
CA MET A 345 -15.65 -5.64 18.81
C MET A 345 -15.56 -4.70 20.01
N ARG A 346 -15.44 -5.22 21.24
CA ARG A 346 -15.32 -4.38 22.46
C ARG A 346 -14.06 -3.52 22.49
N HIS A 347 -13.02 -3.90 21.74
CA HIS A 347 -11.80 -3.10 21.64
C HIS A 347 -11.97 -1.88 20.72
N PHE A 348 -13.04 -1.84 19.91
CA PHE A 348 -13.29 -0.79 18.91
C PHE A 348 -14.60 -0.04 19.12
N ASP A 349 -15.54 -0.62 19.87
CA ASP A 349 -16.83 0.03 20.19
C ASP A 349 -16.62 1.08 21.28
N VAL A 350 -16.72 2.34 20.89
CA VAL A 350 -16.67 3.50 21.82
C VAL A 350 -18.06 4.01 22.20
N GLY A 351 -19.12 3.31 21.78
CA GLY A 351 -20.52 3.64 22.06
C GLY A 351 -21.09 4.73 21.13
N GLY A 352 -22.08 4.38 20.32
CA GLY A 352 -22.93 5.37 19.62
C GLY A 352 -22.87 5.41 18.11
N GLY A 353 -22.78 4.29 17.43
CA GLY A 353 -23.03 4.28 15.98
C GLY A 353 -22.19 3.32 15.17
N GLU A 354 -21.81 3.73 13.97
CA GLU A 354 -20.93 2.97 13.08
C GLU A 354 -19.54 2.82 13.71
N VAL A 355 -19.07 1.56 13.77
CA VAL A 355 -17.71 1.25 14.27
C VAL A 355 -16.69 1.57 13.20
N ALA A 356 -15.66 2.30 13.58
CA ALA A 356 -14.54 2.56 12.68
C ALA A 356 -13.78 1.27 12.35
N GLN A 357 -13.21 1.21 11.16
CA GLN A 357 -12.32 0.13 10.74
C GLN A 357 -10.90 0.36 11.26
N SER A 358 -10.15 -0.70 11.35
CA SER A 358 -8.74 -0.69 11.69
C SER A 358 -8.04 -1.88 11.06
N SER A 359 -6.76 -1.74 10.82
CA SER A 359 -5.89 -2.84 10.41
C SER A 359 -4.55 -2.75 11.14
N MET A 360 -3.91 -3.90 11.32
CA MET A 360 -2.61 -3.99 12.00
C MET A 360 -1.71 -4.99 11.26
N ILE A 361 -0.43 -4.66 11.18
CA ILE A 361 0.59 -5.53 10.60
C ILE A 361 1.83 -5.54 11.49
N LEU A 362 2.37 -6.74 11.75
CA LEU A 362 3.64 -6.91 12.45
C LEU A 362 4.69 -7.48 11.49
N ILE A 363 5.88 -6.89 11.53
CA ILE A 363 7.02 -7.26 10.68
C ILE A 363 8.25 -7.49 11.56
N ASN A 364 9.02 -8.55 11.27
CA ASN A 364 10.37 -8.69 11.77
C ASN A 364 11.28 -7.72 10.98
N PRO A 365 11.81 -6.66 11.61
CA PRO A 365 12.55 -5.65 10.87
C PRO A 365 13.89 -6.14 10.31
N GLN A 366 14.47 -7.21 10.85
CA GLN A 366 15.78 -7.71 10.44
C GLN A 366 15.73 -8.45 9.10
N ASN A 367 14.61 -9.12 8.79
CA ASN A 367 14.49 -9.95 7.60
C ASN A 367 13.25 -9.70 6.73
N GLY A 368 12.37 -8.79 7.16
CA GLY A 368 11.15 -8.43 6.42
C GLY A 368 9.97 -9.39 6.60
N ASP A 369 10.09 -10.44 7.42
CA ASP A 369 9.02 -11.40 7.64
C ASP A 369 7.78 -10.73 8.22
N ILE A 370 6.65 -10.87 7.55
CA ILE A 370 5.35 -10.47 8.09
C ILE A 370 4.92 -11.53 9.08
N LEU A 371 4.94 -11.18 10.38
CA LEU A 371 4.66 -12.11 11.46
C LEU A 371 3.16 -12.32 11.68
N GLY A 372 2.36 -11.29 11.39
CA GLY A 372 0.92 -11.33 11.55
C GLY A 372 0.23 -10.14 10.90
N VAL A 373 -1.04 -10.32 10.53
CA VAL A 373 -1.89 -9.28 9.95
C VAL A 373 -3.33 -9.41 10.39
N ALA A 374 -3.94 -8.29 10.78
CA ALA A 374 -5.37 -8.12 10.91
C ALA A 374 -5.85 -7.10 9.88
N GLY A 375 -6.72 -7.54 8.96
CA GLY A 375 -7.14 -6.74 7.81
C GLY A 375 -8.31 -5.80 8.08
N ALA A 376 -9.17 -6.12 9.05
CA ALA A 376 -10.33 -5.30 9.42
C ALA A 376 -10.82 -5.65 10.83
N VAL A 377 -11.72 -4.83 11.36
CA VAL A 377 -12.37 -5.01 12.67
C VAL A 377 -13.57 -5.96 12.56
N GLY A 378 -13.72 -6.84 13.55
CA GLY A 378 -14.79 -7.82 13.64
C GLY A 378 -14.43 -9.15 12.96
N GLN A 379 -15.35 -10.11 13.11
CA GLN A 379 -15.16 -11.42 12.51
C GLN A 379 -15.21 -11.34 10.98
N LYS A 380 -14.22 -11.90 10.33
CA LYS A 380 -14.11 -11.92 8.87
C LYS A 380 -15.27 -12.71 8.25
N GLN A 381 -15.96 -12.14 7.28
CA GLN A 381 -17.19 -12.68 6.72
C GLN A 381 -17.02 -13.49 5.41
N GLY A 382 -15.84 -13.46 4.82
CA GLY A 382 -15.53 -14.15 3.56
C GLY A 382 -14.07 -14.11 3.22
N ASN A 383 -13.67 -14.88 2.21
CA ASN A 383 -12.31 -14.91 1.71
C ASN A 383 -12.08 -13.78 0.71
N ARG A 384 -10.85 -13.25 0.69
CA ARG A 384 -10.40 -12.19 -0.22
C ARG A 384 -11.31 -10.96 -0.21
N VAL A 385 -11.91 -10.66 0.95
CA VAL A 385 -12.54 -9.37 1.20
C VAL A 385 -11.45 -8.33 1.45
N GLN A 386 -11.78 -7.05 1.30
CA GLN A 386 -10.82 -5.95 1.40
C GLN A 386 -10.01 -6.00 2.70
N ASN A 387 -8.71 -6.13 2.57
CA ASN A 387 -7.74 -6.08 3.66
C ASN A 387 -7.18 -4.65 3.78
N TYR A 388 -7.54 -3.93 4.84
CA TYR A 388 -7.09 -2.55 5.04
C TYR A 388 -5.58 -2.42 5.31
N ALA A 389 -4.87 -3.53 5.59
CA ALA A 389 -3.43 -3.50 5.77
C ALA A 389 -2.66 -3.57 4.44
N THR A 390 -3.19 -4.31 3.45
CA THR A 390 -2.50 -4.61 2.18
C THR A 390 -3.10 -3.91 0.97
N ASP A 391 -4.43 -3.75 0.93
CA ASP A 391 -5.15 -3.32 -0.28
C ASP A 391 -5.57 -1.84 -0.21
N ALA A 392 -5.93 -1.37 0.99
CA ALA A 392 -6.43 -0.02 1.17
C ALA A 392 -5.28 1.00 1.13
N LYS A 393 -5.33 1.88 0.15
CA LYS A 393 -4.43 3.03 0.07
C LYS A 393 -5.07 4.22 0.76
N ARG A 394 -4.38 4.78 1.75
CA ARG A 394 -4.82 5.95 2.53
C ARG A 394 -3.68 6.94 2.67
N PRO A 395 -3.96 8.26 2.71
CA PRO A 395 -2.93 9.24 3.02
C PRO A 395 -2.28 8.91 4.38
N SER A 396 -0.95 8.91 4.44
CA SER A 396 -0.21 8.49 5.64
C SER A 396 -0.16 9.56 6.74
N GLY A 397 -0.54 10.79 6.42
CA GLY A 397 -0.37 11.91 7.33
C GLY A 397 1.09 12.03 7.81
N SER A 398 1.27 12.45 9.03
CA SER A 398 2.61 12.72 9.59
C SER A 398 3.50 11.50 9.81
N THR A 399 3.03 10.26 9.56
CA THR A 399 3.92 9.08 9.59
C THR A 399 4.94 9.10 8.46
N ILE A 400 4.72 9.89 7.44
CA ILE A 400 5.67 10.03 6.33
C ILE A 400 6.94 10.79 6.74
N LYS A 401 6.85 11.71 7.71
CA LYS A 401 7.94 12.65 8.07
C LYS A 401 9.28 11.99 8.38
N PRO A 402 9.35 10.92 9.20
CA PRO A 402 10.63 10.22 9.43
C PRO A 402 11.27 9.71 8.15
N LEU A 403 10.47 9.26 7.19
CA LEU A 403 10.92 8.60 5.96
C LEU A 403 11.34 9.60 4.89
N SER A 404 10.45 10.53 4.52
CA SER A 404 10.65 11.45 3.39
C SER A 404 11.45 12.70 3.75
N VAL A 405 11.47 13.07 5.03
CA VAL A 405 12.05 14.35 5.47
C VAL A 405 13.28 14.15 6.34
N TYR A 406 13.11 13.55 7.52
CA TYR A 406 14.17 13.55 8.53
C TYR A 406 15.28 12.54 8.27
N ALA A 407 14.96 11.32 7.77
CA ALA A 407 15.98 10.32 7.47
C ALA A 407 16.93 10.77 6.33
N PRO A 408 16.45 11.22 5.16
CA PRO A 408 17.35 11.72 4.12
C PRO A 408 18.06 12.99 4.55
N ALA A 409 17.46 13.87 5.36
CA ALA A 409 18.12 15.07 5.87
C ALA A 409 19.30 14.76 6.80
N LEU A 410 19.16 13.76 7.69
CA LEU A 410 20.25 13.27 8.55
C LEU A 410 21.33 12.61 7.72
N GLU A 411 20.96 11.74 6.76
CA GLU A 411 21.92 11.01 5.95
C GLU A 411 22.74 11.94 5.05
N ASP A 412 22.10 12.95 4.47
CA ASP A 412 22.77 13.94 3.62
C ASP A 412 23.50 15.05 4.44
N GLY A 413 23.50 14.95 5.78
CA GLY A 413 24.18 15.90 6.68
C GLY A 413 23.55 17.30 6.67
N LYS A 414 22.29 17.44 6.22
CA LYS A 414 21.55 18.70 6.22
C LYS A 414 21.14 19.12 7.62
N ILE A 415 20.83 18.16 8.49
CA ILE A 415 20.46 18.35 9.87
C ILE A 415 21.26 17.44 10.80
N THR A 416 21.26 17.78 12.08
CA THR A 416 21.65 16.93 13.20
C THR A 416 20.48 16.83 14.17
N TYR A 417 20.57 16.00 15.19
CA TYR A 417 19.57 15.89 16.26
C TYR A 417 19.12 17.25 16.85
N ALA A 418 20.03 18.18 16.96
CA ALA A 418 19.80 19.46 17.62
C ALA A 418 19.65 20.66 16.67
N THR A 419 19.65 20.44 15.36
CA THR A 419 19.44 21.52 14.38
C THR A 419 18.14 22.25 14.69
N VAL A 420 18.18 23.58 14.69
CA VAL A 420 17.07 24.44 15.09
C VAL A 420 16.50 25.17 13.88
N TYR A 421 15.18 25.13 13.77
CA TYR A 421 14.40 25.94 12.83
C TYR A 421 13.47 26.87 13.60
N ASP A 422 13.09 27.96 12.97
CA ASP A 422 12.07 28.86 13.53
C ASP A 422 10.67 28.31 13.15
N ASP A 423 9.91 27.78 14.13
CA ASP A 423 8.54 27.29 13.94
C ASP A 423 7.60 28.51 13.79
N VAL A 424 7.51 28.98 12.57
CA VAL A 424 6.67 30.12 12.14
C VAL A 424 5.97 29.74 10.83
N PRO A 425 4.86 30.41 10.45
CA PRO A 425 4.24 30.18 9.15
C PRO A 425 5.25 30.24 8.02
N VAL A 426 5.13 29.32 7.05
CA VAL A 426 5.99 29.29 5.85
C VAL A 426 5.48 30.31 4.84
N GLU A 427 4.15 30.42 4.70
CA GLU A 427 3.51 31.42 3.86
C GLU A 427 2.15 31.86 4.43
N PHE A 428 1.56 32.91 3.83
CA PHE A 428 0.22 33.34 4.13
C PHE A 428 -0.65 33.22 2.89
N ILE A 429 -1.60 32.27 2.93
CA ILE A 429 -2.53 32.00 1.84
C ILE A 429 -3.66 33.01 1.87
N LYS A 430 -3.93 33.67 0.73
CA LYS A 430 -5.07 34.56 0.56
C LYS A 430 -6.37 33.77 0.54
N THR A 431 -7.30 34.10 1.42
CA THR A 431 -8.65 33.52 1.49
C THR A 431 -9.70 34.59 1.21
N ALA A 432 -10.97 34.20 1.13
CA ALA A 432 -12.07 35.15 0.93
C ALA A 432 -12.21 36.16 2.08
N THR A 433 -11.77 35.82 3.29
CA THR A 433 -11.86 36.61 4.50
C THR A 433 -10.55 37.27 4.92
N GLY A 434 -9.46 37.10 4.12
CA GLY A 434 -8.14 37.68 4.41
C GLY A 434 -7.00 36.68 4.15
N TYR A 435 -5.95 36.77 4.99
CA TYR A 435 -4.79 35.89 4.88
C TYR A 435 -4.77 34.88 6.03
N THR A 436 -4.51 33.62 5.72
CA THR A 436 -4.37 32.53 6.68
C THR A 436 -2.93 32.02 6.68
N PRO A 437 -2.25 31.92 7.84
CA PRO A 437 -0.91 31.36 7.91
C PRO A 437 -0.90 29.88 7.50
N TRP A 438 0.11 29.44 6.74
CA TRP A 438 0.26 28.06 6.29
C TRP A 438 1.72 27.59 6.49
N PRO A 439 1.94 26.27 6.80
CA PRO A 439 0.93 25.32 7.27
C PRO A 439 0.55 25.61 8.72
N HIS A 440 -0.59 25.08 9.16
CA HIS A 440 -0.91 25.05 10.57
C HIS A 440 -0.26 23.85 11.26
N ASN A 441 0.27 24.04 12.46
CA ASN A 441 0.53 22.94 13.38
C ASN A 441 -0.80 22.40 13.95
N ALA A 442 -0.84 21.16 14.41
CA ALA A 442 -2.08 20.51 14.86
C ALA A 442 -2.78 21.27 16.01
N ASN A 443 -2.04 21.96 16.86
CA ASN A 443 -2.55 22.77 17.97
C ASN A 443 -2.72 24.26 17.62
N MET A 444 -2.58 24.63 16.36
CA MET A 444 -2.67 26.02 15.85
C MET A 444 -1.65 27.00 16.49
N VAL A 445 -0.59 26.48 17.13
CA VAL A 445 0.43 27.30 17.82
C VAL A 445 1.76 27.18 17.08
N TYR A 446 2.41 28.30 16.86
CA TYR A 446 3.79 28.41 16.40
C TYR A 446 4.69 28.71 17.61
N ARG A 447 5.78 27.98 17.76
CA ARG A 447 6.61 28.00 18.96
C ARG A 447 7.83 28.92 18.90
N GLY A 448 8.27 29.22 17.66
CA GLY A 448 9.52 29.93 17.41
C GLY A 448 10.71 28.98 17.35
N LEU A 449 11.85 29.36 17.94
CA LEU A 449 13.05 28.54 17.89
C LEU A 449 12.82 27.14 18.44
N THR A 450 12.93 26.13 17.54
CA THR A 450 12.57 24.76 17.84
C THR A 450 13.56 23.80 17.19
N ASN A 451 14.15 22.88 17.96
CA ASN A 451 15.01 21.86 17.38
C ASN A 451 14.20 20.75 16.69
N VAL A 452 14.84 20.06 15.75
CA VAL A 452 14.21 19.02 14.93
C VAL A 452 13.72 17.83 15.76
N ASN A 453 14.38 17.47 16.87
CA ASN A 453 13.93 16.42 17.78
C ASN A 453 12.56 16.76 18.37
N TYR A 454 12.43 17.95 18.95
CA TYR A 454 11.14 18.42 19.49
C TYR A 454 10.07 18.54 18.40
N ALA A 455 10.47 19.05 17.22
CA ALA A 455 9.57 19.21 16.08
C ALA A 455 9.02 17.86 15.59
N LEU A 456 9.86 16.82 15.51
CA LEU A 456 9.43 15.46 15.15
C LEU A 456 8.55 14.85 16.23
N ALA A 457 8.93 14.98 17.51
CA ALA A 457 8.17 14.45 18.64
C ALA A 457 6.75 15.02 18.71
N ASN A 458 6.59 16.32 18.43
CA ASN A 458 5.31 17.02 18.42
C ASN A 458 4.70 17.15 17.02
N SER A 459 5.32 16.52 16.02
CA SER A 459 4.80 16.45 14.66
C SER A 459 4.56 17.80 13.99
N LEU A 460 5.42 18.81 14.24
CA LEU A 460 5.27 20.15 13.70
C LEU A 460 5.35 20.15 12.16
N ASN A 461 4.42 20.85 11.53
CA ASN A 461 4.30 20.87 10.07
C ASN A 461 5.27 21.87 9.43
N THR A 462 5.42 23.04 10.06
CA THR A 462 6.31 24.11 9.58
C THR A 462 7.76 23.68 9.50
N VAL A 463 8.26 23.03 10.56
CA VAL A 463 9.64 22.54 10.61
C VAL A 463 9.86 21.42 9.58
N ALA A 464 8.89 20.50 9.46
CA ALA A 464 9.00 19.42 8.47
C ALA A 464 9.10 19.97 7.03
N LEU A 465 8.33 21.00 6.68
CA LEU A 465 8.42 21.65 5.37
C LEU A 465 9.78 22.33 5.15
N LYS A 466 10.33 22.98 6.16
CA LYS A 466 11.64 23.64 6.07
C LYS A 466 12.78 22.63 5.90
N VAL A 467 12.72 21.53 6.65
CA VAL A 467 13.70 20.43 6.46
C VAL A 467 13.54 19.80 5.08
N LEU A 468 12.30 19.63 4.58
CA LEU A 468 12.07 19.13 3.21
C LEU A 468 12.66 20.06 2.15
N ASP A 469 12.60 21.38 2.36
CA ASP A 469 13.19 22.34 1.44
C ASP A 469 14.72 22.17 1.36
N ASP A 470 15.38 21.93 2.49
CA ASP A 470 16.82 21.65 2.57
C ASP A 470 17.20 20.31 1.92
N VAL A 471 16.32 19.30 1.96
CA VAL A 471 16.47 18.00 1.29
C VAL A 471 16.23 18.13 -0.22
N GLY A 472 15.20 18.87 -0.60
CA GLY A 472 14.70 18.98 -1.95
C GLY A 472 13.69 17.88 -2.33
N LEU A 473 12.69 18.25 -3.15
CA LEU A 473 11.58 17.34 -3.53
C LEU A 473 12.05 16.10 -4.28
N ASP A 474 13.01 16.23 -5.17
CA ASP A 474 13.55 15.12 -5.97
C ASP A 474 14.20 14.06 -5.08
N ARG A 475 15.08 14.48 -4.17
CA ARG A 475 15.78 13.60 -3.24
C ARG A 475 14.82 12.90 -2.28
N SER A 476 13.87 13.64 -1.73
CA SER A 476 12.84 13.11 -0.84
C SER A 476 11.94 12.08 -1.54
N PHE A 477 11.49 12.38 -2.76
CA PHE A 477 10.63 11.49 -3.53
C PHE A 477 11.37 10.21 -3.94
N SER A 478 12.59 10.32 -4.49
CA SER A 478 13.36 9.14 -4.88
C SER A 478 13.75 8.28 -3.66
N PHE A 479 14.00 8.88 -2.51
CA PHE A 479 14.26 8.13 -1.29
C PHE A 479 13.05 7.27 -0.90
N LEU A 480 11.82 7.82 -0.96
CA LEU A 480 10.61 7.04 -0.71
C LEU A 480 10.39 5.94 -1.74
N LYS A 481 10.47 6.29 -3.03
CA LYS A 481 10.07 5.38 -4.11
C LYS A 481 11.13 4.34 -4.42
N ASP A 482 12.39 4.78 -4.59
CA ASP A 482 13.46 3.93 -5.10
C ASP A 482 14.24 3.24 -3.97
N THR A 483 14.43 3.94 -2.83
CA THR A 483 15.21 3.39 -1.70
C THR A 483 14.33 2.63 -0.71
N LEU A 484 13.14 3.15 -0.39
CA LEU A 484 12.22 2.53 0.57
C LEU A 484 11.08 1.75 -0.11
N HIS A 485 11.08 1.67 -1.43
CA HIS A 485 10.13 0.90 -2.25
C HIS A 485 8.65 1.18 -1.97
N VAL A 486 8.30 2.42 -1.60
CA VAL A 486 6.90 2.85 -1.46
C VAL A 486 6.34 3.11 -2.85
N GLN A 487 5.84 2.06 -3.51
CA GLN A 487 5.45 2.09 -4.93
C GLN A 487 4.14 2.82 -5.20
N SER A 488 3.30 2.97 -4.18
CA SER A 488 2.00 3.64 -4.30
C SER A 488 2.10 5.16 -4.51
N VAL A 489 3.29 5.78 -4.29
CA VAL A 489 3.48 7.21 -4.54
C VAL A 489 3.48 7.55 -6.02
N VAL A 490 2.72 8.59 -6.38
CA VAL A 490 2.52 9.02 -7.77
C VAL A 490 3.63 9.98 -8.19
N GLU A 491 4.46 9.59 -9.15
CA GLU A 491 5.44 10.50 -9.73
C GLU A 491 4.78 11.45 -10.72
N ARG A 492 4.00 10.90 -11.64
CA ARG A 492 3.22 11.68 -12.61
C ARG A 492 2.12 10.81 -13.22
N GLU A 493 0.88 11.19 -13.03
CA GLU A 493 -0.30 10.54 -13.58
C GLU A 493 -1.14 11.56 -14.35
N ALA A 494 -1.43 11.29 -15.61
CA ALA A 494 -2.21 12.19 -16.47
C ALA A 494 -3.69 12.17 -16.07
N LEU A 495 -4.34 13.34 -16.10
CA LEU A 495 -5.76 13.49 -15.87
C LEU A 495 -6.52 13.62 -17.21
N ASP A 496 -7.71 13.02 -17.32
CA ASP A 496 -8.57 13.05 -18.52
C ASP A 496 -8.94 14.48 -18.98
N GLY A 497 -9.00 15.44 -18.05
CA GLY A 497 -9.28 16.85 -18.32
C GLY A 497 -8.05 17.72 -18.64
N GLY A 498 -6.88 17.12 -18.77
CA GLY A 498 -5.59 17.80 -18.89
C GLY A 498 -4.97 18.12 -17.51
N GLY A 499 -3.65 18.22 -17.47
CA GLY A 499 -2.89 18.31 -16.22
C GLY A 499 -2.40 16.94 -15.76
N TYR A 500 -1.86 16.88 -14.53
CA TYR A 500 -1.36 15.64 -13.94
C TYR A 500 -1.41 15.68 -12.41
N LEU A 501 -1.53 14.52 -11.80
CA LEU A 501 -1.32 14.29 -10.38
C LEU A 501 0.16 13.97 -10.13
N THR A 502 0.68 14.41 -8.99
CA THR A 502 2.01 14.05 -8.51
C THR A 502 2.08 14.15 -7.00
N ASP A 503 2.77 13.20 -6.37
CA ASP A 503 3.13 13.25 -4.95
C ASP A 503 4.52 13.88 -4.71
N LYS A 504 5.22 14.28 -5.77
CA LYS A 504 6.44 15.08 -5.71
C LYS A 504 6.11 16.53 -5.39
N ALA A 505 5.52 16.73 -4.22
CA ALA A 505 4.99 18.02 -3.75
C ALA A 505 5.18 18.16 -2.23
N PRO A 506 5.33 19.40 -1.70
CA PRO A 506 5.55 19.62 -0.27
C PRO A 506 4.45 19.03 0.63
N ALA A 507 3.18 19.12 0.22
CA ALA A 507 2.06 18.60 0.98
C ALA A 507 2.08 17.06 1.09
N ALA A 508 2.44 16.36 0.02
CA ALA A 508 2.56 14.90 0.03
C ALA A 508 3.79 14.46 0.84
N LEU A 509 4.96 15.03 0.53
CA LEU A 509 6.23 14.57 1.10
C LEU A 509 6.44 14.99 2.56
N ALA A 510 6.02 16.20 2.99
CA ALA A 510 6.19 16.63 4.38
C ALA A 510 4.98 16.41 5.27
N LEU A 511 3.77 16.34 4.72
CA LEU A 511 2.53 16.26 5.49
C LEU A 511 1.74 14.97 5.26
N GLY A 512 2.16 14.14 4.29
CA GLY A 512 1.52 12.87 3.95
C GLY A 512 0.16 13.01 3.26
N GLN A 513 -0.08 14.13 2.58
CA GLN A 513 -1.29 14.37 1.77
C GLN A 513 -1.07 13.81 0.37
N MET A 514 -1.04 12.50 0.24
CA MET A 514 -0.81 11.80 -1.02
C MET A 514 -2.09 11.67 -1.84
N ASN A 515 -1.97 11.68 -3.17
CA ASN A 515 -3.12 11.65 -4.09
C ASN A 515 -3.95 10.37 -3.95
N HIS A 516 -3.33 9.20 -4.08
CA HIS A 516 -4.00 7.91 -3.89
C HIS A 516 -3.78 7.32 -2.51
N GLY A 517 -2.79 7.81 -1.77
CA GLY A 517 -2.36 7.25 -0.50
C GLY A 517 -1.39 6.08 -0.64
N VAL A 518 -1.09 5.43 0.47
CA VAL A 518 -0.16 4.30 0.61
C VAL A 518 -0.80 3.21 1.45
N THR A 519 -0.33 1.96 1.33
CA THR A 519 -0.80 0.87 2.17
C THR A 519 -0.08 0.85 3.53
N LEU A 520 -0.70 0.23 4.53
CA LEU A 520 -0.07 0.04 5.83
C LEU A 520 1.17 -0.85 5.71
N ARG A 521 1.13 -1.88 4.84
CA ARG A 521 2.25 -2.77 4.53
C ARG A 521 3.46 -2.02 3.99
N GLU A 522 3.28 -1.13 2.99
CA GLU A 522 4.38 -0.32 2.45
C GLU A 522 5.01 0.59 3.50
N MET A 523 4.16 1.25 4.29
CA MET A 523 4.64 2.16 5.33
C MET A 523 5.37 1.41 6.45
N ALA A 524 4.86 0.26 6.90
CA ALA A 524 5.51 -0.56 7.91
C ALA A 524 6.87 -1.09 7.40
N ALA A 525 6.94 -1.59 6.16
CA ALA A 525 8.19 -2.03 5.54
C ALA A 525 9.21 -0.90 5.46
N ALA A 526 8.81 0.30 5.07
CA ALA A 526 9.69 1.46 5.00
C ALA A 526 10.30 1.85 6.36
N TYR A 527 9.60 1.62 7.46
CA TYR A 527 10.10 1.90 8.81
C TYR A 527 11.14 0.89 9.30
N THR A 528 11.34 -0.26 8.64
CA THR A 528 12.35 -1.26 9.02
C THR A 528 13.76 -0.67 9.06
N ILE A 529 14.03 0.38 8.29
CA ILE A 529 15.35 1.06 8.26
C ILE A 529 15.83 1.53 9.65
N PHE A 530 14.93 1.86 10.57
CA PHE A 530 15.33 2.38 11.87
C PHE A 530 15.77 1.27 12.82
N PRO A 531 14.96 0.21 13.10
CA PRO A 531 15.39 -0.89 13.96
C PRO A 531 16.38 -1.85 13.30
N ASN A 532 16.57 -1.79 11.98
CA ASN A 532 17.49 -2.66 11.23
C ASN A 532 18.78 -1.92 10.80
N ALA A 533 19.35 -1.11 11.67
CA ALA A 533 20.64 -0.44 11.47
C ALA A 533 20.79 0.27 10.11
N GLY A 534 19.71 0.89 9.62
CA GLY A 534 19.68 1.63 8.36
C GLY A 534 19.41 0.80 7.12
N GLN A 535 19.13 -0.49 7.27
CA GLN A 535 18.78 -1.38 6.15
C GLN A 535 17.26 -1.47 5.98
N TYR A 536 16.77 -1.27 4.77
CA TYR A 536 15.41 -1.59 4.40
C TYR A 536 15.27 -3.10 4.22
N SER A 537 14.25 -3.70 4.81
CA SER A 537 13.91 -5.12 4.62
C SER A 537 12.62 -5.24 3.81
N ALA A 538 12.69 -5.89 2.65
CA ALA A 538 11.53 -6.13 1.80
C ALA A 538 10.52 -7.04 2.53
N PRO A 539 9.22 -6.66 2.59
CA PRO A 539 8.24 -7.45 3.30
C PRO A 539 7.95 -8.76 2.56
N ARG A 540 8.01 -9.90 3.26
CA ARG A 540 7.65 -11.20 2.71
C ARG A 540 6.63 -11.93 3.58
N SER A 541 5.65 -12.55 2.95
CA SER A 541 4.58 -13.29 3.61
C SER A 541 4.79 -14.80 3.61
N TYR A 542 5.71 -15.30 2.79
CA TYR A 542 6.03 -16.72 2.70
C TYR A 542 7.52 -16.92 2.37
N TYR A 543 8.03 -18.11 2.68
CA TYR A 543 9.40 -18.52 2.37
C TYR A 543 9.48 -19.29 1.06
N LYS A 544 8.66 -20.34 0.92
CA LYS A 544 8.73 -21.27 -0.20
C LYS A 544 7.35 -21.77 -0.63
N VAL A 545 7.22 -22.06 -1.91
CA VAL A 545 6.06 -22.71 -2.50
C VAL A 545 6.53 -23.96 -3.26
N TYR A 546 5.93 -25.11 -2.95
CA TYR A 546 6.17 -26.37 -3.63
C TYR A 546 4.89 -26.84 -4.36
N ASP A 547 5.05 -27.52 -5.49
CA ASP A 547 3.95 -28.20 -6.15
C ASP A 547 3.59 -29.54 -5.45
N SER A 548 2.55 -30.21 -5.93
CA SER A 548 2.09 -31.50 -5.39
C SER A 548 3.12 -32.62 -5.52
N SER A 549 4.12 -32.49 -6.39
CA SER A 549 5.23 -33.44 -6.54
C SER A 549 6.39 -33.17 -5.56
N GLY A 550 6.36 -32.05 -4.85
CA GLY A 550 7.42 -31.56 -3.95
C GLY A 550 8.51 -30.74 -4.65
N ARG A 551 8.33 -30.38 -5.92
CA ARG A 551 9.24 -29.47 -6.64
C ARG A 551 9.02 -28.03 -6.14
N GLU A 552 10.10 -27.32 -5.81
CA GLU A 552 10.06 -25.89 -5.47
C GLU A 552 9.68 -25.07 -6.70
N LEU A 553 8.59 -24.31 -6.57
CA LEU A 553 8.11 -23.36 -7.58
C LEU A 553 8.61 -21.94 -7.30
N LEU A 554 8.48 -21.48 -6.06
CA LEU A 554 8.89 -20.12 -5.64
C LEU A 554 9.71 -20.22 -4.36
N SER A 555 10.71 -19.34 -4.24
CA SER A 555 11.51 -19.14 -3.03
C SER A 555 11.77 -17.66 -2.83
N LYS A 556 11.44 -17.15 -1.65
CA LYS A 556 11.71 -15.76 -1.26
C LYS A 556 12.79 -15.70 -0.19
N GLU A 557 13.98 -15.29 -0.59
CA GLU A 557 15.04 -14.96 0.35
C GLU A 557 14.77 -13.62 1.05
N SER A 558 15.43 -13.40 2.19
CA SER A 558 15.38 -12.10 2.86
C SER A 558 16.20 -11.09 2.04
N GLU A 559 15.54 -10.05 1.56
CA GLU A 559 16.20 -8.98 0.83
C GLU A 559 16.32 -7.74 1.71
N SER A 560 17.55 -7.29 1.91
CA SER A 560 17.85 -6.06 2.64
C SER A 560 18.72 -5.15 1.79
N THR A 561 18.33 -3.87 1.73
CA THR A 561 19.05 -2.86 0.97
C THR A 561 19.42 -1.68 1.86
N TYR A 562 20.60 -1.09 1.60
CA TYR A 562 21.08 0.08 2.33
C TYR A 562 20.18 1.29 2.05
N ALA A 563 19.73 1.96 3.10
CA ALA A 563 18.95 3.19 3.01
C ALA A 563 19.67 4.37 3.69
N ILE A 564 20.10 4.20 4.94
CA ILE A 564 20.84 5.21 5.72
C ILE A 564 21.91 4.52 6.56
N SER A 565 22.88 5.30 7.07
CA SER A 565 23.89 4.76 7.98
C SER A 565 23.30 4.28 9.30
N SER A 566 23.89 3.24 9.90
CA SER A 566 23.48 2.70 11.19
C SER A 566 23.53 3.77 12.30
N ALA A 567 24.50 4.69 12.23
CA ALA A 567 24.60 5.79 13.17
C ALA A 567 23.39 6.75 13.04
N ASN A 568 22.97 7.11 11.80
CA ASN A 568 21.79 7.93 11.57
C ASN A 568 20.49 7.20 11.93
N ALA A 569 20.41 5.89 11.72
CA ALA A 569 19.28 5.08 12.18
C ALA A 569 19.16 5.10 13.72
N SER A 570 20.30 5.01 14.44
CA SER A 570 20.35 5.12 15.90
C SER A 570 19.94 6.52 16.38
N VAL A 571 20.41 7.57 15.72
CA VAL A 571 19.99 8.97 16.01
C VAL A 571 18.50 9.13 15.80
N MET A 572 17.96 8.64 14.67
CA MET A 572 16.53 8.69 14.39
C MET A 572 15.71 7.90 15.41
N THR A 573 16.17 6.73 15.85
CA THR A 573 15.53 5.93 16.89
C THR A 573 15.41 6.74 18.18
N LYS A 574 16.47 7.47 18.61
CA LYS A 574 16.42 8.37 19.77
C LYS A 574 15.43 9.51 19.60
N MET A 575 15.29 10.06 18.40
CA MET A 575 14.26 11.07 18.11
C MET A 575 12.85 10.49 18.16
N LEU A 576 12.66 9.26 17.69
CA LEU A 576 11.36 8.55 17.68
C LEU A 576 10.94 8.04 19.07
N GLU A 577 11.89 7.76 19.99
CA GLU A 577 11.62 7.50 21.41
C GLU A 577 10.96 8.72 22.08
N HIS A 578 11.32 9.94 21.67
CA HIS A 578 10.71 11.17 22.21
C HIS A 578 9.26 11.36 21.76
N VAL A 579 8.84 10.78 20.65
CA VAL A 579 7.42 10.77 20.24
C VAL A 579 6.58 10.02 21.26
N ILE A 580 7.13 8.95 21.86
CA ILE A 580 6.49 8.11 22.88
C ILE A 580 6.52 8.83 24.24
N SER A 581 7.70 9.18 24.72
CA SER A 581 7.90 9.66 26.07
C SER A 581 7.34 11.08 26.32
N THR A 582 7.44 11.98 25.35
CA THR A 582 7.08 13.41 25.52
C THR A 582 6.17 13.96 24.43
N GLY A 583 6.03 13.23 23.31
CA GLY A 583 5.37 13.67 22.09
C GLY A 583 3.91 13.21 21.93
N THR A 584 3.54 12.98 20.69
CA THR A 584 2.14 12.70 20.27
C THR A 584 1.65 11.29 20.62
N ALA A 585 2.54 10.34 20.95
CA ALA A 585 2.20 8.97 21.35
C ALA A 585 2.30 8.73 22.87
N LYS A 586 2.29 9.76 23.69
CA LYS A 586 2.34 9.67 25.15
C LYS A 586 1.33 8.71 25.83
N PRO A 587 0.15 8.38 25.25
CA PRO A 587 -0.74 7.36 25.81
C PRO A 587 -0.20 5.92 25.81
N ILE A 588 0.89 5.62 25.09
CA ILE A 588 1.53 4.30 25.08
C ILE A 588 2.17 4.05 26.46
N THR A 589 2.03 2.83 26.97
CA THR A 589 2.57 2.39 28.26
C THR A 589 3.57 1.24 28.14
N LEU A 590 3.71 0.67 26.96
CA LEU A 590 4.69 -0.41 26.66
C LEU A 590 6.13 0.03 26.96
N ASP A 591 6.43 1.34 26.84
CA ASP A 591 7.75 1.92 27.15
C ASP A 591 8.17 1.78 28.61
N ASN A 592 7.23 1.44 29.51
CA ASN A 592 7.56 1.04 30.87
C ASN A 592 8.19 -0.36 30.98
N LEU A 593 8.03 -1.20 29.95
CA LEU A 593 8.51 -2.58 29.91
C LEU A 593 9.75 -2.75 29.01
N ILE A 594 9.77 -2.03 27.89
CA ILE A 594 10.75 -2.15 26.81
C ILE A 594 10.86 -0.83 26.06
N ASP A 595 12.01 -0.53 25.47
CA ASP A 595 12.16 0.66 24.62
C ASP A 595 11.19 0.60 23.42
N VAL A 596 10.53 1.71 23.17
CA VAL A 596 9.60 1.88 22.05
C VAL A 596 9.95 3.15 21.29
N ALA A 597 10.03 3.07 19.98
CA ALA A 597 10.22 4.21 19.10
C ALA A 597 9.17 4.19 17.99
N GLY A 598 8.64 5.34 17.60
CA GLY A 598 7.60 5.35 16.57
C GLY A 598 7.04 6.72 16.24
N LYS A 599 6.06 6.76 15.36
CA LYS A 599 5.46 8.01 14.88
C LYS A 599 3.96 7.86 14.66
N THR A 600 3.20 8.86 15.14
CA THR A 600 1.77 9.02 14.88
C THR A 600 1.52 9.77 13.58
N GLY A 601 0.44 9.42 12.90
CA GLY A 601 -0.10 10.12 11.73
C GLY A 601 -1.55 10.49 11.93
N THR A 602 -1.92 11.65 11.39
CA THR A 602 -3.31 12.11 11.29
C THR A 602 -3.44 12.79 9.95
N THR A 603 -4.46 12.42 9.19
CA THR A 603 -4.74 13.02 7.90
C THR A 603 -5.57 14.30 8.03
N GLN A 604 -5.68 15.03 6.94
CA GLN A 604 -6.52 16.22 6.86
C GLN A 604 -7.96 15.87 7.28
N ASN A 605 -8.62 16.81 7.94
CA ASN A 605 -9.96 16.62 8.50
C ASN A 605 -10.10 15.48 9.53
N ASN A 606 -8.98 14.93 10.04
CA ASN A 606 -8.98 13.89 11.05
C ASN A 606 -9.68 12.59 10.62
N CYS A 607 -9.61 12.22 9.32
CA CYS A 607 -10.30 11.05 8.78
C CYS A 607 -9.57 9.73 9.03
N ASP A 608 -8.23 9.76 9.10
CA ASP A 608 -7.40 8.59 9.34
C ASP A 608 -6.41 8.83 10.46
N LYS A 609 -6.18 7.81 11.25
CA LYS A 609 -5.15 7.76 12.30
C LYS A 609 -4.18 6.63 11.99
N TRP A 610 -2.90 6.94 12.14
CA TRP A 610 -1.80 6.00 11.93
C TRP A 610 -0.89 5.98 13.12
N PHE A 611 -0.36 4.82 13.44
CA PHE A 611 0.77 4.70 14.34
C PHE A 611 1.68 3.57 13.86
N ILE A 612 2.93 3.89 13.59
CA ILE A 612 3.95 2.91 13.22
C ILE A 612 5.05 3.04 14.24
N ALA A 613 5.29 1.96 14.97
CA ALA A 613 6.27 1.94 16.03
C ALA A 613 6.93 0.56 16.12
N TYR A 614 8.08 0.51 16.77
CA TYR A 614 8.89 -0.69 16.89
C TYR A 614 9.52 -0.80 18.27
N THR A 615 9.85 -2.01 18.60
CA THR A 615 10.62 -2.43 19.76
C THR A 615 11.91 -3.12 19.28
N PRO A 616 12.80 -3.56 20.16
CA PRO A 616 13.93 -4.40 19.74
C PRO A 616 13.57 -5.74 19.07
N TYR A 617 12.30 -6.17 19.15
CA TYR A 617 11.84 -7.46 18.59
C TYR A 617 11.09 -7.34 17.28
N CYS A 618 10.13 -6.43 17.19
CA CYS A 618 9.26 -6.32 16.03
C CYS A 618 8.82 -4.89 15.77
N LEU A 619 8.43 -4.65 14.54
CA LEU A 619 7.79 -3.44 14.08
C LEU A 619 6.30 -3.70 13.93
N CYS A 620 5.48 -2.79 14.44
CA CYS A 620 4.03 -2.87 14.34
C CYS A 620 3.43 -1.58 13.79
N GLY A 621 2.68 -1.70 12.70
CA GLY A 621 1.89 -0.62 12.12
C GLY A 621 0.41 -0.81 12.40
N VAL A 622 -0.31 0.28 12.72
CA VAL A 622 -1.78 0.33 12.81
C VAL A 622 -2.33 1.49 12.02
N TRP A 623 -3.41 1.23 11.31
CA TRP A 623 -4.30 2.21 10.71
C TRP A 623 -5.68 2.13 11.37
N TYR A 624 -6.37 3.28 11.49
CA TYR A 624 -7.70 3.41 12.06
C TYR A 624 -8.47 4.52 11.33
N GLY A 625 -9.68 4.24 10.87
CA GLY A 625 -10.52 5.17 10.15
C GLY A 625 -11.82 4.53 9.70
N TYR A 626 -12.62 5.23 8.92
CA TYR A 626 -13.85 4.69 8.35
C TYR A 626 -13.63 4.20 6.92
N GLU A 627 -14.44 3.23 6.51
CA GLU A 627 -14.44 2.75 5.12
C GLU A 627 -14.62 3.91 4.14
N TYR A 628 -15.63 4.72 4.36
CA TYR A 628 -15.81 5.99 3.67
C TYR A 628 -15.24 7.12 4.55
N PRO A 629 -14.23 7.87 4.07
CA PRO A 629 -13.52 8.85 4.89
C PRO A 629 -14.46 9.88 5.52
N LYS A 630 -14.51 9.89 6.83
CA LYS A 630 -15.22 10.88 7.65
C LYS A 630 -14.41 11.20 8.90
N PRO A 631 -14.59 12.38 9.53
CA PRO A 631 -13.86 12.76 10.71
C PRO A 631 -14.05 11.79 11.88
N ILE A 632 -12.93 11.36 12.47
CA ILE A 632 -12.90 10.55 13.70
C ILE A 632 -13.29 11.43 14.88
N GLY A 633 -14.23 10.94 15.69
CA GLY A 633 -14.78 11.64 16.84
C GLY A 633 -13.77 11.79 17.99
N GLU A 634 -14.07 12.70 18.94
CA GLU A 634 -13.22 12.95 20.09
C GLU A 634 -13.08 11.71 21.01
N ALA A 635 -14.14 10.89 21.12
CA ALA A 635 -14.13 9.65 21.89
C ALA A 635 -13.18 8.58 21.30
N GLU A 636 -12.93 8.63 19.99
CA GLU A 636 -12.16 7.66 19.24
C GLU A 636 -10.72 8.11 18.97
N LYS A 637 -10.40 9.36 19.27
CA LYS A 637 -9.14 10.02 18.82
C LYS A 637 -7.86 9.27 19.17
N ASN A 638 -7.86 8.47 20.23
CA ASN A 638 -6.71 7.70 20.71
C ASN A 638 -6.92 6.18 20.61
N GLN A 639 -8.02 5.71 19.99
CA GLN A 639 -8.36 4.29 19.95
C GLN A 639 -7.29 3.46 19.24
N TYR A 640 -6.72 3.97 18.16
CA TYR A 640 -5.61 3.34 17.43
C TYR A 640 -4.37 3.13 18.31
N LEU A 641 -4.02 4.08 19.19
CA LEU A 641 -2.91 3.93 20.15
C LEU A 641 -3.24 2.90 21.22
N LYS A 642 -4.48 2.89 21.69
CA LYS A 642 -4.93 1.94 22.71
C LYS A 642 -4.86 0.50 22.19
N VAL A 643 -5.42 0.22 21.01
CA VAL A 643 -5.40 -1.12 20.43
C VAL A 643 -3.97 -1.57 20.15
N TRP A 644 -3.13 -0.70 19.58
CA TRP A 644 -1.72 -0.98 19.39
C TRP A 644 -1.02 -1.33 20.72
N ASN A 645 -1.24 -0.51 21.75
CA ASN A 645 -0.64 -0.71 23.07
C ASN A 645 -1.09 -2.02 23.71
N ASP A 646 -2.39 -2.33 23.68
CA ASP A 646 -2.95 -3.53 24.30
C ASP A 646 -2.39 -4.80 23.65
N VAL A 647 -2.37 -4.88 22.31
CA VAL A 647 -1.78 -5.99 21.54
C VAL A 647 -0.29 -6.14 21.85
N MET A 648 0.47 -5.04 21.79
CA MET A 648 1.91 -5.08 21.96
C MET A 648 2.33 -5.35 23.42
N VAL A 649 1.56 -4.88 24.39
CA VAL A 649 1.79 -5.23 25.82
C VAL A 649 1.55 -6.72 26.05
N ASP A 650 0.50 -7.29 25.46
CA ASP A 650 0.21 -8.73 25.55
C ASP A 650 1.35 -9.56 24.94
N LEU A 651 1.72 -9.29 23.68
CA LEU A 651 2.81 -9.99 23.00
C LEU A 651 4.14 -9.87 23.76
N HIS A 652 4.50 -8.67 24.24
CA HIS A 652 5.76 -8.50 24.95
C HIS A 652 5.77 -9.14 26.33
N SER A 653 4.66 -9.04 27.07
CA SER A 653 4.57 -9.62 28.43
C SER A 653 4.50 -11.13 28.43
N ASN A 654 3.80 -11.73 27.46
CA ASN A 654 3.46 -13.14 27.46
C ASN A 654 4.26 -13.98 26.46
N TYR A 655 4.94 -13.37 25.48
CA TYR A 655 5.69 -14.08 24.45
C TYR A 655 7.15 -13.64 24.36
N TYR A 656 7.46 -12.37 24.00
CA TYR A 656 8.84 -11.94 23.77
C TYR A 656 9.72 -11.88 25.03
N ILE A 657 9.29 -11.16 26.06
CA ILE A 657 10.09 -10.90 27.27
C ILE A 657 10.36 -12.18 28.10
N PRO A 658 9.41 -13.11 28.30
CA PRO A 658 9.64 -14.33 29.06
C PRO A 658 10.76 -15.22 28.50
N GLN A 659 11.09 -15.10 27.22
CA GLN A 659 12.17 -15.87 26.56
C GLN A 659 13.57 -15.23 26.72
N GLY A 660 13.71 -14.22 27.57
CA GLY A 660 15.01 -13.69 28.03
C GLY A 660 15.65 -12.64 27.14
N GLY A 661 14.84 -11.88 26.40
CA GLY A 661 15.31 -10.98 25.37
C GLY A 661 15.79 -9.60 25.82
N VAL A 662 16.32 -8.86 24.84
CA VAL A 662 16.86 -7.50 24.98
C VAL A 662 15.70 -6.52 25.18
N ARG A 663 15.84 -5.59 26.12
CA ARG A 663 14.80 -4.57 26.43
C ARG A 663 15.13 -3.17 25.93
N ARG A 664 16.32 -2.99 25.35
CA ARG A 664 16.79 -1.69 24.90
C ARG A 664 17.30 -1.77 23.48
N PHE A 665 17.10 -0.67 22.75
CA PHE A 665 17.70 -0.57 21.41
C PHE A 665 19.23 -0.58 21.50
N ALA A 666 19.85 -1.31 20.60
CA ALA A 666 21.28 -1.21 20.38
C ALA A 666 21.60 0.15 19.74
N MET A 667 22.65 0.80 20.23
CA MET A 667 23.15 2.05 19.67
C MET A 667 24.41 1.77 18.86
N ASP A 668 24.55 2.43 17.72
CA ASP A 668 25.80 2.39 16.95
C ASP A 668 26.94 3.02 17.76
N GLU A 669 28.12 2.44 17.72
CA GLU A 669 29.31 2.90 18.44
C GLU A 669 29.83 4.28 18.00
N ASN A 670 29.40 4.72 16.82
CA ASN A 670 29.69 6.04 16.28
C ASN A 670 28.65 7.11 16.69
N VAL A 671 27.75 6.82 17.63
CA VAL A 671 26.85 7.81 18.19
C VAL A 671 27.37 8.30 19.54
N VAL A 672 27.46 9.61 19.68
CA VAL A 672 27.89 10.29 20.92
C VAL A 672 26.76 11.20 21.42
N SER A 673 26.77 11.50 22.73
CA SER A 673 25.80 12.42 23.32
C SER A 673 26.45 13.73 23.74
N ALA A 674 25.71 14.84 23.67
CA ALA A 674 26.10 16.14 24.17
C ALA A 674 24.91 16.89 24.74
N THR A 675 25.13 17.69 25.79
CA THR A 675 24.09 18.57 26.34
C THR A 675 24.04 19.87 25.54
N VAL A 676 22.88 20.14 24.94
CA VAL A 676 22.64 21.28 24.04
C VAL A 676 21.55 22.20 24.54
N CYS A 677 21.58 23.44 24.10
CA CYS A 677 20.49 24.38 24.25
C CYS A 677 19.40 24.10 23.19
N ARG A 678 18.16 23.92 23.64
CA ARG A 678 16.99 23.64 22.76
C ARG A 678 16.72 24.72 21.72
N ASP A 679 17.09 25.96 22.00
CA ASP A 679 16.76 27.11 21.16
C ASP A 679 17.86 27.45 20.17
N SER A 680 19.10 26.94 20.36
CA SER A 680 20.21 27.18 19.42
C SER A 680 20.80 25.93 18.80
N GLY A 681 20.53 24.74 19.39
CA GLY A 681 21.23 23.51 19.02
C GLY A 681 22.71 23.45 19.38
N CYS A 682 23.26 24.51 19.98
CA CYS A 682 24.65 24.62 20.41
C CYS A 682 24.84 24.12 21.85
N LEU A 683 26.10 24.02 22.33
CA LEU A 683 26.40 23.74 23.73
C LEU A 683 25.80 24.82 24.63
N MET A 684 25.40 24.46 25.86
CA MET A 684 24.82 25.42 26.83
C MET A 684 25.80 26.52 27.18
N SER A 685 25.34 27.78 27.15
CA SER A 685 26.01 28.93 27.78
C SER A 685 25.44 29.22 29.19
N THR A 686 26.08 30.04 29.94
CA THR A 686 25.57 30.51 31.28
C THR A 686 24.21 31.17 31.16
N ASP A 687 23.97 31.89 30.08
CA ASP A 687 22.74 32.67 29.88
C ASP A 687 21.53 31.76 29.60
N CYS A 688 21.75 30.54 29.07
CA CYS A 688 20.70 29.56 28.86
C CYS A 688 20.03 29.08 30.18
N TYR A 689 20.79 29.10 31.30
CA TYR A 689 20.25 28.70 32.61
C TYR A 689 19.41 29.77 33.25
N LEU A 690 19.45 31.00 32.73
CA LEU A 690 18.68 32.14 33.18
C LEU A 690 17.35 32.31 32.42
N ASP A 691 17.03 31.43 31.48
CA ASP A 691 15.80 31.51 30.68
C ASP A 691 14.55 31.37 31.55
N PRO A 692 13.62 32.35 31.52
CA PRO A 692 12.40 32.32 32.34
C PRO A 692 11.45 31.18 32.02
N ARG A 693 11.62 30.49 30.89
CA ARG A 693 10.88 29.26 30.49
C ARG A 693 11.40 27.99 31.16
N ASN A 694 12.28 28.12 32.17
CA ASN A 694 12.98 27.03 32.86
C ASN A 694 14.14 26.41 32.07
N ASN A 695 14.62 25.25 32.52
CA ASN A 695 15.77 24.58 31.94
C ASN A 695 15.62 24.33 30.44
N ARG A 696 16.53 24.94 29.66
CA ARG A 696 16.60 24.77 28.17
C ARG A 696 17.63 23.74 27.76
N ALA A 697 18.20 22.97 28.70
CA ALA A 697 19.14 21.89 28.40
C ALA A 697 18.41 20.66 27.88
N GLU A 698 19.01 20.01 26.90
CA GLU A 698 18.59 18.74 26.34
C GLU A 698 19.82 17.87 26.05
N VAL A 699 19.72 16.56 26.28
CA VAL A 699 20.74 15.61 25.85
C VAL A 699 20.45 15.23 24.41
N GLY A 700 21.31 15.64 23.51
CA GLY A 700 21.24 15.28 22.10
C GLY A 700 22.16 14.12 21.75
N TYR A 701 21.83 13.41 20.68
CA TYR A 701 22.58 12.27 20.14
C TYR A 701 23.08 12.60 18.74
N PHE A 702 24.35 12.35 18.47
CA PHE A 702 24.99 12.82 17.26
C PHE A 702 25.88 11.74 16.66
N VAL A 703 25.93 11.66 15.34
CA VAL A 703 27.00 10.93 14.67
C VAL A 703 28.32 11.58 15.04
N LYS A 704 29.30 10.80 15.47
CA LYS A 704 30.60 11.25 15.95
C LYS A 704 31.24 12.23 14.97
N GLY A 705 31.56 13.42 15.45
CA GLY A 705 32.12 14.52 14.66
C GLY A 705 31.09 15.56 14.24
N THR A 706 29.77 15.27 14.32
CA THR A 706 28.68 16.22 14.03
C THR A 706 28.12 16.89 15.28
N GLU A 707 28.56 16.51 16.46
CA GLU A 707 28.19 17.15 17.73
C GLU A 707 28.56 18.64 17.75
N PRO A 708 27.74 19.52 18.38
CA PRO A 708 28.00 20.95 18.41
C PRO A 708 29.28 21.25 19.20
N LYS A 709 30.11 22.18 18.66
CA LYS A 709 31.36 22.64 19.27
C LYS A 709 31.27 24.09 19.77
N ARG A 710 30.20 24.81 19.37
CA ARG A 710 30.01 26.20 19.74
C ARG A 710 29.06 26.32 20.90
N TYR A 711 29.25 27.28 21.77
CA TYR A 711 28.31 27.63 22.82
C TYR A 711 27.13 28.44 22.27
N CYS A 712 26.01 28.38 23.00
CA CYS A 712 24.80 29.10 22.64
C CYS A 712 25.06 30.60 22.51
N HIS A 713 24.58 31.16 21.43
CA HIS A 713 24.70 32.57 21.08
C HIS A 713 23.34 33.27 20.95
N CYS A 714 22.25 32.50 21.04
CA CYS A 714 20.89 33.03 20.93
C CYS A 714 20.33 33.51 22.29
N HIS A 715 20.90 33.10 23.45
CA HIS A 715 20.55 33.63 24.72
C HIS A 715 21.49 34.77 25.11
N THR A 716 20.92 35.79 25.77
CA THR A 716 21.65 36.90 26.41
C THR A 716 21.05 37.21 27.75
N ALA A 717 21.91 37.35 28.75
CA ALA A 717 21.48 37.77 30.08
C ALA A 717 21.21 39.29 30.09
N VAL A 718 20.03 39.66 30.51
CA VAL A 718 19.62 41.08 30.68
C VAL A 718 19.11 41.29 32.07
N ASP A 719 19.20 42.52 32.56
CA ASP A 719 18.59 42.95 33.82
C ASP A 719 17.12 43.25 33.55
N TYR A 720 16.23 42.64 34.36
CA TYR A 720 14.80 42.73 34.22
C TYR A 720 14.14 43.20 35.50
N ASP A 721 13.30 44.23 35.41
CA ASP A 721 12.53 44.74 36.52
C ASP A 721 11.20 43.97 36.61
N ALA A 722 11.08 43.12 37.63
CA ALA A 722 9.90 42.30 37.87
C ALA A 722 8.68 43.14 38.28
N GLU A 723 8.86 44.30 38.88
CA GLU A 723 7.77 45.19 39.30
C GLU A 723 7.18 45.95 38.12
N ALA A 724 8.04 46.44 37.24
CA ALA A 724 7.62 47.18 36.05
C ALA A 724 7.27 46.23 34.87
N GLY A 725 7.72 44.97 34.92
CA GLY A 725 7.50 44.00 33.87
C GLY A 725 8.26 44.32 32.59
N GLY A 726 9.53 44.78 32.69
CA GLY A 726 10.32 45.14 31.49
C GLY A 726 11.83 45.04 31.70
N VAL A 727 12.56 45.05 30.58
CA VAL A 727 14.04 45.06 30.59
C VAL A 727 14.51 46.43 31.09
N VAL A 728 15.43 46.41 32.05
CA VAL A 728 16.09 47.64 32.56
C VAL A 728 16.88 48.26 31.43
N CYS A 729 16.64 49.52 31.21
CA CYS A 729 17.34 50.31 30.19
C CYS A 729 18.19 51.39 30.84
N GLU A 730 19.08 51.95 30.08
CA GLU A 730 19.89 53.12 30.53
C GLU A 730 18.96 54.26 30.97
N GLY A 731 19.20 54.78 32.15
CA GLY A 731 18.35 55.82 32.79
C GLY A 731 17.14 55.29 33.59
N CYS A 732 16.99 53.96 33.74
CA CYS A 732 16.00 53.39 34.64
C CYS A 732 16.46 53.39 36.10
N ALA A 733 15.64 53.91 37.03
CA ALA A 733 15.88 53.82 38.47
C ALA A 733 15.16 52.58 39.05
N CYS A 734 15.43 51.38 38.51
CA CYS A 734 14.80 50.16 38.96
C CYS A 734 15.48 49.58 40.19
N GLU A 735 14.70 49.27 41.24
CA GLU A 735 15.24 48.75 42.53
C GLU A 735 15.13 47.22 42.60
N ASN A 736 14.12 46.61 41.94
CA ASN A 736 13.85 45.15 41.95
C ASN A 736 14.34 44.47 40.67
N VAL A 737 15.65 44.46 40.50
CA VAL A 737 16.25 43.93 39.28
C VAL A 737 16.62 42.44 39.45
N THR A 738 16.16 41.60 38.51
CA THR A 738 16.54 40.19 38.37
C THR A 738 17.24 39.98 37.06
N ARG A 739 18.22 39.08 37.04
CA ARG A 739 18.91 38.74 35.81
C ARG A 739 18.19 37.59 35.09
N VAL A 740 17.77 37.79 33.85
CA VAL A 740 17.05 36.79 33.03
C VAL A 740 17.74 36.59 31.68
N GLY A 741 17.70 35.32 31.14
CA GLY A 741 18.23 34.99 29.85
C GLY A 741 17.14 35.11 28.78
N LEU A 742 17.24 36.11 27.92
CA LEU A 742 16.27 36.30 26.81
C LEU A 742 16.84 35.91 25.46
N LEU A 743 15.97 35.57 24.50
CA LEU A 743 16.34 35.21 23.16
C LEU A 743 16.73 36.44 22.31
N ARG A 744 17.87 36.36 21.63
CA ARG A 744 18.30 37.29 20.59
C ARG A 744 17.71 36.88 19.25
N VAL A 745 16.42 37.10 19.08
CA VAL A 745 15.72 36.80 17.81
C VAL A 745 14.96 38.03 17.38
N ASN A 746 15.25 38.52 16.19
CA ASN A 746 14.53 39.64 15.60
C ASN A 746 13.66 39.11 14.44
N ARG A 747 12.35 39.01 14.69
CA ARG A 747 11.37 38.61 13.66
C ARG A 747 10.66 39.84 13.15
N HIS A 748 10.48 39.89 11.83
CA HIS A 748 9.71 40.95 11.21
C HIS A 748 8.20 40.80 11.54
N PHE A 749 7.56 41.93 11.76
CA PHE A 749 6.10 42.02 11.82
C PHE A 749 5.50 41.58 10.47
N PRO A 750 4.39 40.80 10.37
CA PRO A 750 3.50 40.38 11.47
C PRO A 750 3.83 39.05 12.15
N ILE A 751 4.87 38.33 11.74
CA ILE A 751 5.18 36.97 12.19
C ILE A 751 5.28 36.86 13.73
N GLN A 752 5.89 37.84 14.35
CA GLN A 752 6.14 37.86 15.77
C GLN A 752 4.90 37.65 16.63
N ILE A 753 3.73 38.07 16.16
CA ILE A 753 2.47 37.93 16.91
C ILE A 753 1.90 36.54 16.92
N TYR A 754 2.34 35.70 15.97
CA TYR A 754 1.90 34.30 15.87
C TYR A 754 2.76 33.36 16.68
N VAL A 755 3.87 33.82 17.24
CA VAL A 755 4.93 32.96 17.80
C VAL A 755 4.96 33.02 19.31
N SER A 756 4.85 31.90 20.00
CA SER A 756 4.73 31.85 21.47
C SER A 756 6.01 32.24 22.22
N ASP A 757 7.19 32.15 21.60
CA ASP A 757 8.45 32.55 22.20
C ASP A 757 8.74 34.05 22.04
N ALA A 758 7.91 34.80 21.33
CA ALA A 758 8.09 36.23 21.09
C ALA A 758 8.15 37.06 22.37
N GLN A 759 7.42 36.65 23.42
CA GLN A 759 7.44 37.31 24.73
C GLN A 759 8.80 37.18 25.44
N TYR A 760 9.63 36.24 25.08
CA TYR A 760 10.96 35.99 25.65
C TYR A 760 12.10 36.53 24.78
N THR A 761 11.78 37.27 23.72
CA THR A 761 12.79 37.87 22.84
C THR A 761 13.21 39.26 23.32
N CYS A 762 14.49 39.61 23.18
CA CYS A 762 15.01 40.92 23.45
C CYS A 762 15.02 41.76 22.18
N ARG A 763 14.17 42.80 22.09
CA ARG A 763 14.03 43.65 20.89
C ARG A 763 14.99 44.83 20.84
N ASP A 764 15.34 45.34 21.98
CA ASP A 764 16.03 46.66 22.08
C ASP A 764 17.54 46.51 22.24
N LEU A 765 18.11 45.34 21.97
CA LEU A 765 19.56 45.20 21.91
C LEU A 765 20.08 45.69 20.55
N PRO A 766 21.06 46.57 20.50
CA PRO A 766 21.63 47.02 19.24
C PRO A 766 22.29 45.83 18.49
N SER A 767 21.99 45.74 17.25
CA SER A 767 22.61 44.92 16.21
C SER A 767 22.99 43.48 16.56
N GLY A 768 22.12 42.57 16.21
CA GLY A 768 22.39 41.15 16.20
C GLY A 768 21.15 40.38 15.79
N THR A 769 20.81 40.37 14.52
CA THR A 769 19.91 39.37 13.96
C THR A 769 20.51 38.00 14.25
N SER A 770 19.74 37.12 14.90
CA SER A 770 20.15 35.73 14.99
C SER A 770 20.42 35.21 13.58
N PRO A 771 21.53 34.50 13.34
CA PRO A 771 21.76 33.82 12.05
C PRO A 771 20.57 32.98 11.57
N LEU A 772 19.81 32.40 12.52
CA LEU A 772 18.60 31.61 12.25
C LEU A 772 17.47 32.43 11.61
N VAL A 773 17.40 33.73 11.84
CA VAL A 773 16.41 34.61 11.20
C VAL A 773 16.81 34.95 9.77
N GLU A 774 18.12 35.09 9.52
CA GLU A 774 18.62 35.29 8.15
C GLU A 774 18.38 34.03 7.27
N GLU A 775 18.55 32.83 7.80
CA GLU A 775 18.22 31.56 7.13
C GLU A 775 16.75 31.46 6.78
N ASN A 776 15.87 32.00 7.60
CA ASN A 776 14.41 32.00 7.37
C ASN A 776 13.91 33.15 6.49
N ARG A 777 14.79 34.06 6.04
CA ARG A 777 14.41 35.23 5.25
C ARG A 777 13.64 34.89 3.96
N PRO A 778 13.95 33.80 3.20
CA PRO A 778 13.18 33.40 2.03
C PRO A 778 11.74 33.06 2.33
N TYR A 779 11.45 32.44 3.49
CA TYR A 779 10.10 32.07 3.93
C TYR A 779 9.22 33.28 4.22
N PHE A 780 9.81 34.43 4.47
CA PHE A 780 9.12 35.66 4.84
C PHE A 780 8.91 36.64 3.70
N ALA A 781 9.56 36.39 2.55
CA ALA A 781 9.48 37.29 1.42
C ALA A 781 8.05 37.49 0.90
N SER A 782 7.18 36.45 1.00
CA SER A 782 5.77 36.51 0.62
C SER A 782 4.89 37.28 1.60
N ILE A 783 5.39 37.56 2.82
CA ILE A 783 4.60 38.12 3.95
C ILE A 783 4.75 39.64 4.00
N LEU A 784 5.75 40.20 3.36
CA LEU A 784 6.04 41.65 3.37
C LEU A 784 4.89 42.52 2.83
N GLY A 785 3.86 41.95 2.21
CA GLY A 785 2.63 42.61 1.78
C GLY A 785 1.43 42.51 2.72
N ALA A 786 1.55 41.79 3.87
CA ALA A 786 0.42 41.46 4.76
C ALA A 786 0.27 42.42 5.95
N HIS A 787 0.67 43.67 5.84
CA HIS A 787 0.68 44.64 6.94
C HIS A 787 -0.67 44.97 7.55
N GLU A 788 -1.79 44.60 6.96
CA GLU A 788 -3.13 45.03 7.40
C GLU A 788 -3.84 44.09 8.40
N TYR A 789 -3.19 42.99 8.87
CA TYR A 789 -3.94 41.88 9.51
C TYR A 789 -3.75 41.71 11.02
N CYS A 790 -3.31 42.72 11.73
CA CYS A 790 -2.97 42.55 13.17
C CYS A 790 -3.92 43.27 14.13
N GLY A 791 -4.98 42.51 14.51
CA GLY A 791 -5.70 42.81 15.74
C GLY A 791 -5.07 42.05 16.91
N ILE A 792 -4.13 42.64 17.63
CA ILE A 792 -3.63 42.08 18.89
C ILE A 792 -4.27 42.81 20.05
N SER A 793 -4.86 42.07 20.99
CA SER A 793 -5.24 42.58 22.29
C SER A 793 -3.98 42.89 23.11
N ALA A 794 -3.85 44.16 23.50
CA ALA A 794 -2.76 44.61 24.36
C ALA A 794 -3.01 44.15 25.82
N GLY A 795 -2.52 42.96 26.19
CA GLY A 795 -2.79 42.44 27.54
C GLY A 795 -1.77 41.47 28.13
N GLU A 796 -0.88 40.92 27.31
CA GLU A 796 0.08 39.94 27.82
C GLU A 796 1.42 40.61 28.25
N GLN A 797 1.95 40.23 29.41
CA GLN A 797 3.27 40.59 29.85
C GLN A 797 4.32 40.13 28.84
N GLN A 798 5.00 41.06 28.22
CA GLN A 798 6.05 40.75 27.25
C GLN A 798 7.39 41.16 27.86
N TYR A 799 8.28 40.16 28.08
CA TYR A 799 9.66 40.42 28.54
C TYR A 799 10.47 41.28 27.58
N ASN A 800 9.97 41.52 26.38
CA ASN A 800 10.61 42.32 25.34
C ASN A 800 10.31 43.83 25.43
N ARG A 801 9.67 44.26 26.48
CA ARG A 801 9.43 45.72 26.68
C ARG A 801 10.51 46.35 27.55
N ALA A 802 10.96 47.54 27.19
CA ALA A 802 11.74 48.37 28.08
C ALA A 802 10.90 48.74 29.32
N CYS A 803 11.54 48.89 30.47
CA CYS A 803 10.88 49.37 31.66
C CYS A 803 10.31 50.78 31.40
N THR A 804 8.99 50.92 31.44
CA THR A 804 8.33 52.22 31.21
C THR A 804 7.87 52.87 32.49
N LYS A 805 7.92 52.18 33.67
CA LYS A 805 7.43 52.67 34.94
C LYS A 805 8.42 53.62 35.60
N HIS A 806 9.71 53.29 35.48
CA HIS A 806 10.78 54.05 36.10
C HIS A 806 11.58 54.90 35.11
N PHE A 807 11.28 54.84 33.80
CA PHE A 807 11.97 55.58 32.78
C PHE A 807 11.32 56.93 32.49
N ASN A 808 12.02 58.02 32.88
CA ASN A 808 11.64 59.36 32.50
C ASN A 808 12.34 59.78 31.18
N ARG A 809 11.67 59.49 30.06
CA ARG A 809 12.21 59.77 28.73
C ARG A 809 12.62 61.20 28.46
N ALA A 810 11.96 62.15 29.13
CA ALA A 810 12.28 63.58 28.95
C ALA A 810 13.60 63.95 29.60
N GLU A 811 13.84 63.50 30.86
CA GLU A 811 15.11 63.70 31.57
C GLU A 811 16.26 62.96 30.86
N TRP A 812 16.06 61.72 30.45
CA TRP A 812 17.11 60.96 29.75
C TRP A 812 17.52 61.59 28.44
N ILE A 813 16.57 62.08 27.62
CA ILE A 813 16.88 62.78 26.36
C ILE A 813 17.65 64.09 26.68
N LEU A 814 17.32 64.78 27.72
CA LEU A 814 18.03 66.01 28.16
C LEU A 814 19.47 65.70 28.58
N GLU A 815 19.66 64.66 29.45
CA GLU A 815 20.99 64.20 29.85
C GLU A 815 21.85 63.76 28.68
N LYS A 816 21.31 62.88 27.76
CA LYS A 816 22.03 62.46 26.56
C LYS A 816 22.38 63.64 25.63
N HIS A 817 21.52 64.64 25.50
CA HIS A 817 21.85 65.83 24.72
C HIS A 817 22.89 66.71 25.40
N MET A 818 22.94 66.71 26.72
CA MET A 818 23.97 67.42 27.47
C MET A 818 25.31 66.71 27.40
N GLU A 819 25.34 65.35 27.54
CA GLU A 819 26.56 64.52 27.33
C GLU A 819 27.13 64.66 25.92
N THR A 820 26.30 64.60 24.88
CA THR A 820 26.76 64.82 23.48
C THR A 820 27.21 66.27 23.24
N ALA A 821 26.63 67.23 23.95
CA ALA A 821 27.07 68.60 23.86
C ALA A 821 28.41 68.87 24.64
N GLU A 822 28.64 68.15 25.73
CA GLU A 822 29.93 68.17 26.44
C GLU A 822 31.02 67.47 25.69
N GLU A 823 30.74 66.25 25.09
CA GLU A 823 31.70 65.55 24.20
C GLU A 823 32.05 66.41 22.97
N THR A 824 31.11 67.11 22.34
CA THR A 824 31.37 68.01 21.23
C THR A 824 32.14 69.27 21.65
N VAL A 825 32.01 69.73 22.91
CA VAL A 825 32.81 70.82 23.39
C VAL A 825 34.21 70.42 23.81
N GLU A 826 34.42 69.19 24.34
CA GLU A 826 35.73 68.59 24.56
C GLU A 826 36.48 68.26 23.29
N GLU A 827 35.81 67.75 22.25
CA GLU A 827 36.43 67.51 20.92
C GLU A 827 36.81 68.80 20.24
N THR A 828 36.03 69.85 20.35
CA THR A 828 36.37 71.18 19.79
C THR A 828 37.44 71.95 20.61
N ALA A 829 37.65 71.63 21.92
CA ALA A 829 38.69 72.19 22.73
C ALA A 829 40.05 71.50 22.56
N ASN A 830 40.10 70.32 21.99
CA ASN A 830 41.32 69.54 21.78
C ASN A 830 41.81 69.50 20.31
N ASP A 831 41.32 70.39 19.45
CA ASP A 831 41.78 70.45 18.06
C ASP A 831 42.92 71.53 17.97
N PRO A 832 44.20 71.12 17.85
CA PRO A 832 45.34 72.01 17.84
C PRO A 832 45.65 72.67 16.50
N GLU A 833 44.78 72.64 15.52
CA GLU A 833 45.08 73.23 14.18
C GLU A 833 44.07 74.32 13.82
N GLN A 834 44.14 75.47 14.57
CA GLN A 834 43.77 76.77 14.01
C GLN A 834 44.61 77.85 14.70
N GLU A 835 45.86 77.97 14.26
CA GLU A 835 46.61 79.21 14.10
C GLU A 835 47.31 79.24 12.75
#